data_9870d4fb3db337ce15520fe42879fd27
#
_entry.id   9870d4fb3db337ce15520fe42879fd27
#
_cell.length_a   1.000
_cell.length_b   1.000
_cell.length_c   1.000
_cell.angle_alpha   90.00
_cell.angle_beta   90.00
_cell.angle_gamma   90.00
#
_symmetry.space_group_name_H-M   'P 1'
#
loop_
_entity.id
_entity.type
_entity.pdbx_description
1 polymer ?
#
loop_
_entity_poly.entity_id
_entity_poly.type
_entity_poly.pdbx_seq_one_letter_code
_entity_poly.pdbx_strand_id
1 'polypeptide(L)'
;MCGITGYWSQQEPDAELARHMAAQLHARGPDDQGVWCEATMGLALAHRRLSILDLSSAGRQPMHSESGRYVIVFNGEIYNHLTVRREVRWARGEEVPWRGHSDTETLLAAFSTWGVEETLKRCEGMFAIALWDRKTQSLTLARDRFGEKPLYYGFAQGQGCEDGGITGRGPLLFGSELKALMAHPEWQGTLATEALEGYLRFGCVGGAASIFQGVAKLPPGSLLTITQADVQAGRLPPVVRWWSAEQAAREAMEEPPLESPEAAIVAVEEALGHSVRSRMLADVSLGAFLSGGIDSSLIVALMQQQAERPVRTFSVGFDDARYDESRHAAAVAAHLGTEHLTLKATSQMALDLVPRLPELYDEPFADASQLPTALVSALTREHVTVALSGDAGDELFGGYNRHLWVPRIWNKLRRLPLPARRALGASLKAVPSHHYDALMRTAGRMLPKGLQLRTFGEKLHKLAAVLESPSERALFAGVASMNRGPCALLSCQGRGHAPEALFPALAQFDSLEWMLLMDTLHYMVDDVLVKVDRASMASSLEVRVPFLDPKVFHTAWRIPSALHLKEGQGKWVLRQLLYRHVPRELIERPKMGFAVPLDAWLRGPLREWAEDLLSSASLAELPMLEARQVQNLWRAQLKGQGHHAQQLWAVLQLLAWQRRWRPGLG
;
A
#
# COMPACT_ATOMS: atom_id res chain seq x y z
N MET A 1 -2.64 -6.06 15.20
CA MET A 1 -2.25 -6.89 14.03
C MET A 1 -1.11 -7.81 14.40
N CYS A 2 -0.89 -8.87 13.59
CA CYS A 2 0.01 -9.96 13.94
C CYS A 2 1.08 -10.15 12.85
N GLY A 3 1.98 -11.08 13.07
CA GLY A 3 2.89 -11.61 12.05
C GLY A 3 2.69 -13.12 11.91
N ILE A 4 2.52 -13.59 10.69
CA ILE A 4 2.42 -15.02 10.37
C ILE A 4 3.62 -15.44 9.52
N THR A 5 4.10 -16.67 9.75
CA THR A 5 5.12 -17.30 8.90
C THR A 5 5.03 -18.81 9.04
N GLY A 6 5.65 -19.51 8.13
CA GLY A 6 5.80 -20.95 8.18
C GLY A 6 6.58 -21.49 6.99
N TYR A 7 6.83 -22.76 7.04
CA TYR A 7 7.46 -23.47 5.94
C TYR A 7 6.93 -24.91 5.81
N TRP A 8 7.02 -25.46 4.61
CA TRP A 8 6.65 -26.83 4.30
C TRP A 8 7.80 -27.50 3.56
N SER A 9 8.41 -28.48 4.18
CA SER A 9 9.56 -29.24 3.66
C SER A 9 9.24 -30.74 3.51
N GLN A 10 10.17 -31.48 2.92
CA GLN A 10 10.10 -32.94 2.89
C GLN A 10 10.74 -33.59 4.12
N GLN A 11 11.33 -32.78 5.01
CA GLN A 11 11.98 -33.23 6.24
C GLN A 11 11.04 -33.00 7.43
N GLU A 12 11.34 -33.61 8.55
CA GLU A 12 10.64 -33.35 9.81
C GLU A 12 10.77 -31.86 10.18
N PRO A 13 9.66 -31.20 10.57
CA PRO A 13 9.69 -29.76 10.82
C PRO A 13 10.40 -29.45 12.14
N ASP A 14 11.25 -28.43 12.13
CA ASP A 14 11.94 -27.91 13.31
C ASP A 14 11.17 -26.72 13.89
N ALA A 15 10.66 -26.87 15.12
CA ALA A 15 9.93 -25.84 15.84
C ALA A 15 10.84 -24.62 16.20
N GLU A 16 12.14 -24.85 16.43
CA GLU A 16 13.08 -23.75 16.71
C GLU A 16 13.34 -22.91 15.46
N LEU A 17 13.46 -23.54 14.30
CA LEU A 17 13.55 -22.82 13.03
C LEU A 17 12.30 -21.96 12.77
N ALA A 18 11.10 -22.55 12.95
CA ALA A 18 9.86 -21.79 12.80
C ALA A 18 9.77 -20.61 13.80
N ARG A 19 10.27 -20.81 15.02
CA ARG A 19 10.36 -19.76 16.04
C ARG A 19 11.37 -18.68 15.64
N HIS A 20 12.50 -19.04 15.07
CA HIS A 20 13.51 -18.11 14.55
C HIS A 20 12.97 -17.25 13.40
N MET A 21 12.24 -17.87 12.44
CA MET A 21 11.54 -17.13 11.37
C MET A 21 10.51 -16.16 11.94
N ALA A 22 9.70 -16.59 12.92
CA ALA A 22 8.71 -15.74 13.56
C ALA A 22 9.34 -14.58 14.37
N ALA A 23 10.53 -14.78 14.94
CA ALA A 23 11.24 -13.73 15.68
C ALA A 23 11.54 -12.50 14.82
N GLN A 24 11.71 -12.65 13.50
CA GLN A 24 11.88 -11.53 12.56
C GLN A 24 10.64 -10.63 12.49
N LEU A 25 9.47 -11.12 12.91
CA LEU A 25 8.19 -10.42 12.92
C LEU A 25 7.84 -9.85 14.31
N HIS A 26 8.80 -9.75 15.22
CA HIS A 26 8.55 -9.31 16.62
C HIS A 26 7.85 -7.95 16.68
N ALA A 27 8.27 -6.99 15.87
CA ALA A 27 7.67 -5.66 15.85
C ALA A 27 6.17 -5.69 15.47
N ARG A 28 5.74 -6.65 14.64
CA ARG A 28 4.32 -6.83 14.31
C ARG A 28 3.49 -7.35 15.48
N GLY A 29 4.06 -8.26 16.26
CA GLY A 29 3.34 -8.92 17.36
C GLY A 29 4.24 -9.15 18.57
N PRO A 30 4.36 -8.14 19.45
CA PRO A 30 5.25 -8.23 20.62
C PRO A 30 4.67 -9.02 21.79
N ASP A 31 3.33 -9.21 21.86
CA ASP A 31 2.64 -9.62 23.08
C ASP A 31 2.70 -11.13 23.31
N ASP A 32 2.64 -11.96 22.26
CA ASP A 32 2.66 -13.41 22.39
C ASP A 32 3.27 -14.07 21.13
N GLN A 33 3.66 -15.34 21.25
CA GLN A 33 4.16 -16.15 20.16
C GLN A 33 3.68 -17.59 20.26
N GLY A 34 3.51 -18.26 19.11
CA GLY A 34 3.19 -19.66 19.06
C GLY A 34 3.76 -20.33 17.83
N VAL A 35 4.05 -21.63 17.97
CA VAL A 35 4.52 -22.51 16.90
C VAL A 35 3.73 -23.80 16.98
N TRP A 36 3.38 -24.35 15.84
CA TRP A 36 2.78 -25.66 15.69
C TRP A 36 3.39 -26.39 14.50
N CYS A 37 3.63 -27.69 14.64
CA CYS A 37 4.21 -28.55 13.63
C CYS A 37 3.32 -29.75 13.33
N GLU A 38 3.16 -30.08 12.03
CA GLU A 38 2.62 -31.37 11.58
C GLU A 38 3.81 -32.26 11.17
N ALA A 39 4.28 -33.05 12.12
CA ALA A 39 5.54 -33.82 11.98
C ALA A 39 5.53 -34.75 10.75
N THR A 40 4.41 -35.42 10.49
CA THR A 40 4.27 -36.37 9.38
C THR A 40 4.30 -35.73 8.00
N MET A 41 4.04 -34.40 7.94
CA MET A 41 3.94 -33.68 6.68
C MET A 41 5.10 -32.70 6.46
N GLY A 42 5.96 -32.46 7.44
CA GLY A 42 7.05 -31.51 7.31
C GLY A 42 6.60 -30.03 7.36
N LEU A 43 5.39 -29.74 7.87
CA LEU A 43 4.83 -28.41 7.93
C LEU A 43 5.02 -27.77 9.30
N ALA A 44 5.49 -26.53 9.33
CA ALA A 44 5.52 -25.68 10.51
C ALA A 44 4.76 -24.38 10.29
N LEU A 45 3.93 -23.99 11.25
CA LEU A 45 3.19 -22.72 11.32
C LEU A 45 3.67 -21.94 12.53
N ALA A 46 3.93 -20.65 12.38
CA ALA A 46 4.36 -19.78 13.47
C ALA A 46 3.65 -18.43 13.44
N HIS A 47 3.41 -17.88 14.62
CA HIS A 47 2.62 -16.67 14.83
C HIS A 47 3.28 -15.73 15.83
N ARG A 48 3.22 -14.43 15.57
CA ARG A 48 3.54 -13.33 16.50
C ARG A 48 2.27 -12.52 16.70
N ARG A 49 1.86 -12.31 17.95
CA ARG A 49 0.58 -11.72 18.31
C ARG A 49 0.74 -10.28 18.79
N LEU A 50 -0.07 -9.37 18.24
CA LEU A 50 -0.50 -8.14 18.88
C LEU A 50 -1.94 -8.35 19.33
N SER A 51 -2.17 -8.35 20.64
CA SER A 51 -3.47 -8.68 21.24
C SER A 51 -4.40 -7.48 21.16
N ILE A 52 -5.49 -7.58 20.40
CA ILE A 52 -6.48 -6.51 20.17
C ILE A 52 -7.88 -6.96 20.52
N LEU A 53 -8.32 -8.12 20.01
CA LEU A 53 -9.53 -8.81 20.43
C LEU A 53 -9.17 -10.06 21.20
N ASP A 54 -9.90 -10.31 22.30
CA ASP A 54 -9.69 -11.44 23.21
C ASP A 54 -8.27 -11.49 23.79
N LEU A 55 -7.98 -10.62 24.74
CA LEU A 55 -6.65 -10.52 25.37
C LEU A 55 -6.25 -11.77 26.18
N SER A 56 -7.15 -12.76 26.31
CA SER A 56 -6.90 -14.01 27.02
C SER A 56 -6.07 -15.02 26.21
N SER A 57 -5.72 -16.13 26.86
CA SER A 57 -5.05 -17.25 26.20
C SER A 57 -5.93 -17.97 25.16
N ALA A 58 -7.26 -17.76 25.15
CA ALA A 58 -8.16 -18.32 24.15
C ALA A 58 -7.92 -17.73 22.74
N GLY A 59 -7.35 -16.50 22.67
CA GLY A 59 -6.95 -15.86 21.42
C GLY A 59 -5.57 -16.27 20.89
N ARG A 60 -4.86 -17.23 21.53
CA ARG A 60 -3.52 -17.68 21.07
C ARG A 60 -3.58 -18.41 19.74
N GLN A 61 -2.51 -18.24 18.96
CA GLN A 61 -2.32 -18.91 17.67
C GLN A 61 -0.91 -19.54 17.60
N PRO A 62 -0.70 -20.63 16.82
CA PRO A 62 -1.68 -21.29 15.92
C PRO A 62 -2.88 -21.86 16.68
N MET A 63 -4.09 -21.66 16.12
CA MET A 63 -5.35 -22.02 16.77
C MET A 63 -5.98 -23.23 16.06
N HIS A 64 -6.49 -24.19 16.85
CA HIS A 64 -7.20 -25.36 16.35
C HIS A 64 -8.71 -25.14 16.32
N SER A 65 -9.36 -25.63 15.27
CA SER A 65 -10.83 -25.73 15.25
C SER A 65 -11.33 -26.69 16.35
N GLU A 66 -12.60 -26.57 16.72
CA GLU A 66 -13.26 -27.44 17.68
C GLU A 66 -13.08 -28.92 17.37
N SER A 67 -13.24 -29.29 16.10
CA SER A 67 -13.07 -30.67 15.61
C SER A 67 -11.60 -31.13 15.48
N GLY A 68 -10.63 -30.23 15.66
CA GLY A 68 -9.21 -30.48 15.40
C GLY A 68 -8.84 -30.65 13.92
N ARG A 69 -9.80 -30.45 12.99
CA ARG A 69 -9.55 -30.56 11.54
C ARG A 69 -8.65 -29.44 11.01
N TYR A 70 -8.92 -28.20 11.42
CA TYR A 70 -8.21 -27.04 10.94
C TYR A 70 -7.21 -26.51 11.97
N VAL A 71 -6.06 -26.04 11.49
CA VAL A 71 -5.10 -25.26 12.26
C VAL A 71 -4.84 -23.96 11.49
N ILE A 72 -5.00 -22.81 12.15
CA ILE A 72 -4.87 -21.50 11.53
C ILE A 72 -3.77 -20.64 12.17
N VAL A 73 -3.05 -19.90 11.34
CA VAL A 73 -2.38 -18.66 11.72
C VAL A 73 -2.97 -17.52 10.90
N PHE A 74 -3.32 -16.44 11.59
CA PHE A 74 -4.12 -15.34 11.07
C PHE A 74 -3.53 -14.00 11.51
N ASN A 75 -3.27 -13.13 10.55
CA ASN A 75 -2.89 -11.75 10.75
C ASN A 75 -4.02 -10.86 10.19
N GLY A 76 -4.84 -10.30 11.06
CA GLY A 76 -5.95 -9.47 10.60
C GLY A 76 -7.01 -9.22 11.64
N GLU A 77 -8.15 -8.74 11.17
CA GLU A 77 -9.36 -8.44 11.94
C GLU A 77 -10.59 -8.69 11.07
N ILE A 78 -11.55 -9.46 11.57
CA ILE A 78 -12.86 -9.69 10.93
C ILE A 78 -13.89 -8.80 11.62
N TYR A 79 -14.19 -7.67 11.04
CA TYR A 79 -15.03 -6.62 11.65
C TYR A 79 -16.47 -7.05 11.89
N ASN A 80 -17.00 -7.94 11.06
CA ASN A 80 -18.35 -8.48 11.20
C ASN A 80 -18.40 -9.84 11.92
N HIS A 81 -17.35 -10.24 12.67
CA HIS A 81 -17.26 -11.57 13.29
C HIS A 81 -18.47 -11.92 14.18
N LEU A 82 -19.06 -10.96 14.89
CA LEU A 82 -20.27 -11.19 15.69
C LEU A 82 -21.49 -11.56 14.84
N THR A 83 -21.60 -11.02 13.62
CA THR A 83 -22.64 -11.41 12.67
C THR A 83 -22.38 -12.81 12.14
N VAL A 84 -21.13 -13.09 11.76
CA VAL A 84 -20.70 -14.43 11.30
C VAL A 84 -20.96 -15.49 12.39
N ARG A 85 -20.71 -15.19 13.68
CA ARG A 85 -21.05 -16.12 14.81
C ARG A 85 -22.52 -16.47 14.84
N ARG A 86 -23.40 -15.47 14.68
CA ARG A 86 -24.86 -15.70 14.66
C ARG A 86 -25.28 -16.55 13.46
N GLU A 87 -24.72 -16.29 12.29
CA GLU A 87 -24.98 -17.05 11.07
C GLU A 87 -24.50 -18.51 11.19
N VAL A 88 -23.29 -18.73 11.76
CA VAL A 88 -22.76 -20.07 12.03
C VAL A 88 -23.67 -20.86 12.97
N ARG A 89 -24.10 -20.25 14.09
CA ARG A 89 -25.05 -20.88 15.02
C ARG A 89 -26.35 -21.25 14.31
N TRP A 90 -26.89 -20.35 13.51
CA TRP A 90 -28.12 -20.61 12.78
C TRP A 90 -27.95 -21.72 11.73
N ALA A 91 -26.85 -21.73 11.00
CA ALA A 91 -26.57 -22.73 9.97
C ALA A 91 -26.31 -24.13 10.54
N ARG A 92 -25.71 -24.23 11.74
CA ARG A 92 -25.50 -25.52 12.43
C ARG A 92 -26.75 -26.04 13.12
N GLY A 93 -27.67 -25.17 13.47
CA GLY A 93 -28.86 -25.53 14.26
C GLY A 93 -28.58 -25.89 15.73
N GLU A 94 -27.37 -25.63 16.20
CA GLU A 94 -26.91 -25.94 17.56
C GLU A 94 -25.99 -24.84 18.11
N GLU A 95 -25.83 -24.81 19.43
CA GLU A 95 -24.88 -23.89 20.07
C GLU A 95 -23.44 -24.31 19.76
N VAL A 96 -22.60 -23.32 19.41
CA VAL A 96 -21.16 -23.51 19.27
C VAL A 96 -20.49 -23.26 20.61
N PRO A 97 -19.68 -24.19 21.14
CA PRO A 97 -19.01 -24.02 22.44
C PRO A 97 -17.79 -23.10 22.27
N TRP A 98 -18.02 -21.78 22.28
CA TRP A 98 -16.95 -20.79 22.17
C TRP A 98 -16.05 -20.82 23.41
N ARG A 99 -14.72 -20.88 23.17
CA ARG A 99 -13.69 -20.80 24.22
C ARG A 99 -13.37 -19.36 24.62
N GLY A 100 -13.53 -18.44 23.65
CA GLY A 100 -13.27 -17.02 23.78
C GLY A 100 -14.21 -16.18 22.90
N HIS A 101 -13.79 -14.95 22.66
CA HIS A 101 -14.53 -14.03 21.79
C HIS A 101 -13.73 -13.53 20.58
N SER A 102 -12.59 -14.17 20.28
CA SER A 102 -11.75 -13.81 19.13
C SER A 102 -12.46 -14.07 17.80
N ASP A 103 -12.19 -13.23 16.85
CA ASP A 103 -12.61 -13.39 15.46
C ASP A 103 -11.94 -14.62 14.79
N THR A 104 -10.73 -14.98 15.21
CA THR A 104 -10.00 -16.18 14.75
C THR A 104 -10.78 -17.46 15.03
N GLU A 105 -11.36 -17.60 16.23
CA GLU A 105 -12.21 -18.75 16.58
C GLU A 105 -13.49 -18.76 15.72
N THR A 106 -14.04 -17.56 15.45
CA THR A 106 -15.19 -17.40 14.56
C THR A 106 -14.88 -17.89 13.15
N LEU A 107 -13.71 -17.54 12.59
CA LEU A 107 -13.25 -18.03 11.28
C LEU A 107 -13.16 -19.55 11.22
N LEU A 108 -12.57 -20.19 12.23
CA LEU A 108 -12.46 -21.65 12.30
C LEU A 108 -13.81 -22.35 12.33
N ALA A 109 -14.78 -21.80 13.06
CA ALA A 109 -16.14 -22.32 13.09
C ALA A 109 -16.85 -22.13 11.73
N ALA A 110 -16.64 -20.99 11.08
CA ALA A 110 -17.18 -20.67 9.77
C ALA A 110 -16.58 -21.57 8.68
N PHE A 111 -15.26 -21.79 8.65
CA PHE A 111 -14.61 -22.74 7.73
C PHE A 111 -15.14 -24.16 7.90
N SER A 112 -15.41 -24.57 9.14
CA SER A 112 -15.99 -25.88 9.43
C SER A 112 -17.43 -26.02 8.95
N THR A 113 -18.16 -24.89 8.82
CA THR A 113 -19.59 -24.85 8.46
C THR A 113 -19.79 -24.70 6.96
N TRP A 114 -19.08 -23.76 6.30
CA TRP A 114 -19.31 -23.39 4.89
C TRP A 114 -18.12 -23.69 3.95
N GLY A 115 -16.97 -24.09 4.50
CA GLY A 115 -15.71 -24.17 3.75
C GLY A 115 -15.05 -22.81 3.61
N VAL A 116 -13.84 -22.82 2.99
CA VAL A 116 -12.96 -21.64 3.00
C VAL A 116 -13.53 -20.50 2.14
N GLU A 117 -13.79 -20.75 0.86
CA GLU A 117 -14.18 -19.69 -0.08
C GLU A 117 -15.48 -18.98 0.32
N GLU A 118 -16.51 -19.75 0.69
CA GLU A 118 -17.79 -19.18 1.10
C GLU A 118 -17.67 -18.36 2.41
N THR A 119 -16.82 -18.79 3.33
CA THR A 119 -16.52 -18.02 4.54
C THR A 119 -15.85 -16.70 4.20
N LEU A 120 -14.83 -16.69 3.31
CA LEU A 120 -14.14 -15.47 2.90
C LEU A 120 -15.09 -14.45 2.25
N LYS A 121 -16.07 -14.91 1.47
CA LYS A 121 -17.10 -14.04 0.86
C LYS A 121 -18.00 -13.36 1.91
N ARG A 122 -18.31 -14.04 3.01
CA ARG A 122 -19.15 -13.54 4.13
C ARG A 122 -18.40 -12.62 5.08
N CYS A 123 -17.07 -12.74 5.16
CA CYS A 123 -16.27 -11.93 6.07
C CYS A 123 -16.04 -10.52 5.53
N GLU A 124 -16.22 -9.51 6.39
CA GLU A 124 -15.80 -8.12 6.18
C GLU A 124 -14.57 -7.88 7.08
N GLY A 125 -13.40 -7.61 6.49
CA GLY A 125 -12.18 -7.46 7.28
C GLY A 125 -10.92 -7.35 6.46
N MET A 126 -9.82 -7.12 7.16
CA MET A 126 -8.47 -7.10 6.65
C MET A 126 -7.73 -8.34 7.14
N PHE A 127 -7.10 -9.12 6.25
CA PHE A 127 -6.45 -10.36 6.68
C PHE A 127 -5.43 -10.95 5.72
N ALA A 128 -4.49 -11.67 6.33
CA ALA A 128 -3.68 -12.72 5.71
C ALA A 128 -3.81 -14.00 6.55
N ILE A 129 -4.09 -15.11 5.89
CA ILE A 129 -4.40 -16.40 6.52
C ILE A 129 -3.48 -17.47 5.98
N ALA A 130 -2.98 -18.36 6.85
CA ALA A 130 -2.49 -19.67 6.48
C ALA A 130 -3.28 -20.72 7.28
N LEU A 131 -4.03 -21.55 6.57
CA LEU A 131 -4.96 -22.54 7.10
C LEU A 131 -4.54 -23.95 6.67
N TRP A 132 -4.20 -24.79 7.62
CA TRP A 132 -3.97 -26.20 7.41
C TRP A 132 -5.23 -27.04 7.60
N ASP A 133 -5.62 -27.79 6.60
CA ASP A 133 -6.69 -28.80 6.71
C ASP A 133 -6.08 -30.20 6.88
N ARG A 134 -6.13 -30.75 8.07
CA ARG A 134 -5.61 -32.07 8.41
C ARG A 134 -6.33 -33.22 7.70
N LYS A 135 -7.59 -32.99 7.26
CA LYS A 135 -8.37 -34.00 6.54
C LYS A 135 -7.91 -34.14 5.08
N THR A 136 -7.68 -33.02 4.39
CA THR A 136 -7.26 -33.00 3.00
C THR A 136 -5.74 -32.92 2.84
N GLN A 137 -5.01 -32.73 3.96
CA GLN A 137 -3.56 -32.52 3.99
C GLN A 137 -3.13 -31.39 3.03
N SER A 138 -3.81 -30.24 3.11
CA SER A 138 -3.55 -29.09 2.26
C SER A 138 -3.41 -27.81 3.06
N LEU A 139 -2.52 -26.93 2.60
CA LEU A 139 -2.31 -25.59 3.13
C LEU A 139 -2.99 -24.58 2.23
N THR A 140 -3.93 -23.82 2.77
CA THR A 140 -4.57 -22.69 2.06
C THR A 140 -4.02 -21.38 2.59
N LEU A 141 -3.39 -20.60 1.70
CA LEU A 141 -3.04 -19.20 1.92
C LEU A 141 -4.17 -18.33 1.37
N ALA A 142 -4.62 -17.31 2.13
CA ALA A 142 -5.66 -16.39 1.66
C ALA A 142 -5.35 -14.95 2.08
N ARG A 143 -5.76 -13.98 1.23
CA ARG A 143 -5.56 -12.56 1.45
C ARG A 143 -6.86 -11.80 1.27
N ASP A 144 -7.06 -10.73 2.06
CA ASP A 144 -8.26 -9.90 2.06
C ASP A 144 -8.53 -9.23 0.71
N ARG A 145 -9.74 -8.65 0.56
CA ARG A 145 -10.26 -8.06 -0.69
C ARG A 145 -9.35 -7.01 -1.28
N PHE A 146 -8.80 -6.12 -0.46
CA PHE A 146 -8.01 -4.97 -0.90
C PHE A 146 -6.50 -5.17 -0.71
N GLY A 147 -6.08 -6.29 -0.10
CA GLY A 147 -4.68 -6.57 0.17
C GLY A 147 -4.10 -5.71 1.30
N GLU A 148 -4.92 -5.34 2.28
CA GLU A 148 -4.49 -4.57 3.45
C GLU A 148 -3.40 -5.29 4.25
N LYS A 149 -3.48 -6.63 4.34
CA LYS A 149 -2.45 -7.42 5.03
C LYS A 149 -1.52 -8.09 4.04
N PRO A 150 -0.19 -7.97 4.24
CA PRO A 150 0.79 -8.58 3.34
C PRO A 150 0.87 -10.09 3.55
N LEU A 151 1.10 -10.82 2.44
CA LEU A 151 1.39 -12.25 2.44
C LEU A 151 2.30 -12.60 1.27
N TYR A 152 3.52 -13.03 1.59
CA TYR A 152 4.53 -13.52 0.65
C TYR A 152 4.57 -15.03 0.68
N TYR A 153 4.88 -15.66 -0.45
CA TYR A 153 5.05 -17.12 -0.56
C TYR A 153 5.96 -17.48 -1.73
N GLY A 154 6.66 -18.60 -1.62
CA GLY A 154 7.55 -19.09 -2.65
C GLY A 154 8.49 -20.17 -2.12
N PHE A 155 9.39 -20.68 -2.98
CA PHE A 155 10.39 -21.65 -2.57
C PHE A 155 11.67 -20.98 -2.06
N ALA A 156 12.35 -21.61 -1.11
CA ALA A 156 13.62 -21.11 -0.56
C ALA A 156 14.70 -20.89 -1.63
N GLN A 157 14.66 -21.67 -2.71
CA GLN A 157 15.51 -21.56 -3.89
C GLN A 157 14.62 -21.33 -5.11
N GLY A 158 14.06 -20.14 -5.21
CA GLY A 158 13.13 -19.75 -6.26
C GLY A 158 13.80 -19.70 -7.63
N GLN A 159 13.12 -20.21 -8.67
CA GLN A 159 13.65 -20.31 -10.03
C GLN A 159 12.89 -19.45 -11.05
N GLY A 160 11.75 -18.89 -10.67
CA GLY A 160 10.95 -18.03 -11.56
C GLY A 160 9.46 -18.34 -11.57
N CYS A 161 8.76 -17.81 -12.58
CA CYS A 161 7.35 -18.10 -12.87
C CYS A 161 7.27 -18.69 -14.28
N GLU A 162 6.86 -19.94 -14.40
CA GLU A 162 6.56 -20.58 -15.68
C GLU A 162 5.07 -20.88 -15.78
N ASP A 163 4.45 -20.56 -16.93
CA ASP A 163 3.01 -20.77 -17.18
C ASP A 163 2.10 -20.30 -16.03
N GLY A 164 2.47 -19.18 -15.38
CA GLY A 164 1.69 -18.56 -14.28
C GLY A 164 1.84 -19.25 -12.92
N GLY A 165 2.69 -20.29 -12.78
CA GLY A 165 3.00 -20.95 -11.52
C GLY A 165 4.40 -20.62 -11.02
N ILE A 166 4.56 -20.45 -9.69
CA ILE A 166 5.86 -20.27 -9.06
C ILE A 166 6.59 -21.61 -9.04
N THR A 167 7.87 -21.61 -9.46
CA THR A 167 8.75 -22.77 -9.47
C THR A 167 9.96 -22.55 -8.60
N GLY A 168 10.51 -23.62 -8.03
CA GLY A 168 11.71 -23.57 -7.20
C GLY A 168 12.06 -24.91 -6.57
N ARG A 169 13.07 -24.88 -5.72
CA ARG A 169 13.58 -26.04 -4.96
C ARG A 169 13.62 -25.73 -3.47
N GLY A 170 13.80 -26.76 -2.66
CA GLY A 170 13.82 -26.64 -1.21
C GLY A 170 12.41 -26.46 -0.63
N PRO A 171 12.31 -26.04 0.64
CA PRO A 171 11.03 -25.83 1.31
C PRO A 171 10.22 -24.70 0.70
N LEU A 172 8.90 -24.88 0.70
CA LEU A 172 7.97 -23.79 0.52
C LEU A 172 8.00 -22.89 1.76
N LEU A 173 8.15 -21.59 1.57
CA LEU A 173 8.14 -20.57 2.61
C LEU A 173 6.97 -19.63 2.42
N PHE A 174 6.39 -19.13 3.52
CA PHE A 174 5.40 -18.05 3.47
C PHE A 174 5.48 -17.18 4.71
N GLY A 175 5.02 -15.94 4.60
CA GLY A 175 5.01 -15.03 5.75
C GLY A 175 4.50 -13.64 5.42
N SER A 176 4.22 -12.89 6.48
CA SER A 176 3.78 -11.49 6.39
C SER A 176 4.84 -10.58 5.78
N GLU A 177 6.12 -10.88 6.01
CA GLU A 177 7.25 -10.07 5.56
C GLU A 177 8.39 -10.96 5.06
N LEU A 178 9.15 -10.49 4.06
CA LEU A 178 10.24 -11.24 3.44
C LEU A 178 11.36 -11.60 4.41
N LYS A 179 11.65 -10.76 5.40
CA LYS A 179 12.69 -11.06 6.41
C LYS A 179 12.42 -12.34 7.19
N ALA A 180 11.15 -12.76 7.33
CA ALA A 180 10.83 -14.03 7.94
C ALA A 180 11.19 -15.22 7.01
N LEU A 181 11.00 -15.08 5.69
CA LEU A 181 11.41 -16.07 4.70
C LEU A 181 12.94 -16.14 4.60
N MET A 182 13.60 -14.99 4.58
CA MET A 182 15.07 -14.86 4.52
C MET A 182 15.78 -15.49 5.73
N ALA A 183 15.09 -15.66 6.86
CA ALA A 183 15.65 -16.29 8.05
C ALA A 183 15.75 -17.83 7.92
N HIS A 184 15.16 -18.45 6.89
CA HIS A 184 15.29 -19.89 6.66
C HIS A 184 16.70 -20.23 6.11
N PRO A 185 17.42 -21.24 6.64
CA PRO A 185 18.81 -21.53 6.28
C PRO A 185 19.00 -21.93 4.81
N GLU A 186 17.98 -22.47 4.15
CA GLU A 186 18.03 -22.81 2.72
C GLU A 186 17.68 -21.63 1.80
N TRP A 187 17.39 -20.46 2.35
CA TRP A 187 17.07 -19.27 1.55
C TRP A 187 18.24 -18.85 0.66
N GLN A 188 17.97 -18.66 -0.65
CA GLN A 188 18.95 -18.24 -1.65
C GLN A 188 18.50 -17.01 -2.45
N GLY A 189 17.75 -16.09 -1.86
CA GLY A 189 17.12 -14.96 -2.50
C GLY A 189 17.90 -14.34 -3.67
N THR A 190 17.53 -14.70 -4.89
CA THR A 190 18.09 -14.14 -6.13
C THR A 190 17.25 -12.96 -6.58
N LEU A 191 17.91 -11.87 -7.00
CA LEU A 191 17.24 -10.65 -7.41
C LEU A 191 16.41 -10.84 -8.70
N ALA A 192 15.16 -10.39 -8.70
CA ALA A 192 14.28 -10.38 -9.87
C ALA A 192 14.48 -9.09 -10.68
N THR A 193 15.17 -9.17 -11.82
CA THR A 193 15.52 -8.00 -12.64
C THR A 193 14.28 -7.27 -13.16
N GLU A 194 13.21 -8.00 -13.51
CA GLU A 194 11.95 -7.42 -13.97
C GLU A 194 11.26 -6.59 -12.88
N ALA A 195 11.37 -7.00 -11.62
CA ALA A 195 10.84 -6.27 -10.48
C ALA A 195 11.56 -4.93 -10.27
N LEU A 196 12.87 -4.87 -10.56
CA LEU A 196 13.65 -3.63 -10.49
C LEU A 196 13.20 -2.56 -11.47
N GLU A 197 12.79 -2.93 -12.69
CA GLU A 197 12.26 -1.96 -13.65
C GLU A 197 10.97 -1.34 -13.13
N GLY A 198 10.06 -2.16 -12.62
CA GLY A 198 8.82 -1.71 -11.98
C GLY A 198 9.10 -0.79 -10.79
N TYR A 199 10.00 -1.19 -9.91
CA TYR A 199 10.43 -0.41 -8.77
C TYR A 199 11.00 0.97 -9.15
N LEU A 200 11.98 1.04 -10.06
CA LEU A 200 12.57 2.32 -10.49
C LEU A 200 11.55 3.21 -11.22
N ARG A 201 10.49 2.63 -11.77
CA ARG A 201 9.42 3.36 -12.44
C ARG A 201 8.39 3.92 -11.47
N PHE A 202 7.94 3.14 -10.49
CA PHE A 202 6.82 3.49 -9.60
C PHE A 202 7.23 3.76 -8.15
N GLY A 203 8.45 3.43 -7.75
CA GLY A 203 8.94 3.58 -6.37
C GLY A 203 8.62 2.42 -5.46
N CYS A 204 7.95 1.39 -5.96
CA CYS A 204 7.58 0.17 -5.23
C CYS A 204 7.62 -1.04 -6.17
N VAL A 205 7.72 -2.24 -5.60
CA VAL A 205 7.57 -3.51 -6.34
C VAL A 205 6.09 -3.80 -6.46
N GLY A 206 5.55 -3.71 -7.68
CA GLY A 206 4.10 -3.77 -7.91
C GLY A 206 3.54 -5.16 -8.19
N GLY A 207 2.23 -5.32 -7.99
CA GLY A 207 1.46 -6.51 -8.33
C GLY A 207 1.83 -7.74 -7.52
N ALA A 208 1.76 -8.91 -8.14
CA ALA A 208 2.13 -10.18 -7.52
C ALA A 208 3.65 -10.39 -7.41
N ALA A 209 4.48 -9.57 -8.09
CA ALA A 209 5.92 -9.73 -8.06
C ALA A 209 6.51 -9.42 -6.68
N SER A 210 7.61 -10.11 -6.34
CA SER A 210 8.52 -9.75 -5.26
C SER A 210 9.84 -9.30 -5.87
N ILE A 211 10.67 -8.65 -5.07
CA ILE A 211 12.05 -8.31 -5.45
C ILE A 211 12.92 -9.58 -5.64
N PHE A 212 12.48 -10.74 -5.20
CA PHE A 212 13.19 -12.02 -5.32
C PHE A 212 12.52 -12.95 -6.34
N GLN A 213 13.35 -13.64 -7.13
CA GLN A 213 12.87 -14.68 -8.05
C GLN A 213 12.20 -15.83 -7.30
N GLY A 214 11.12 -16.39 -7.89
CA GLY A 214 10.38 -17.52 -7.32
C GLY A 214 9.67 -17.25 -5.99
N VAL A 215 9.55 -15.98 -5.62
CA VAL A 215 8.72 -15.51 -4.50
C VAL A 215 7.69 -14.52 -5.04
N ALA A 216 6.47 -14.60 -4.54
CA ALA A 216 5.39 -13.68 -4.92
C ALA A 216 4.63 -13.15 -3.71
N LYS A 217 3.91 -12.06 -3.94
CA LYS A 217 2.83 -11.57 -3.07
C LYS A 217 1.53 -12.24 -3.48
N LEU A 218 0.77 -12.76 -2.52
CA LEU A 218 -0.58 -13.24 -2.82
C LEU A 218 -1.46 -12.04 -3.20
N PRO A 219 -2.07 -12.02 -4.41
CA PRO A 219 -2.88 -10.88 -4.84
C PRO A 219 -4.09 -10.62 -3.92
N PRO A 220 -4.59 -9.37 -3.85
CA PRO A 220 -5.83 -9.05 -3.15
C PRO A 220 -7.00 -9.94 -3.58
N GLY A 221 -7.88 -10.30 -2.65
CA GLY A 221 -9.07 -11.11 -2.94
C GLY A 221 -8.75 -12.51 -3.48
N SER A 222 -7.62 -13.10 -3.08
CA SER A 222 -7.15 -14.36 -3.64
C SER A 222 -6.85 -15.40 -2.58
N LEU A 223 -6.88 -16.66 -3.00
CA LEU A 223 -6.44 -17.82 -2.22
C LEU A 223 -5.58 -18.75 -3.06
N LEU A 224 -4.75 -19.54 -2.40
CA LEU A 224 -3.88 -20.55 -2.98
C LEU A 224 -3.92 -21.80 -2.09
N THR A 225 -4.41 -22.92 -2.62
CA THR A 225 -4.45 -24.19 -1.90
C THR A 225 -3.35 -25.11 -2.42
N ILE A 226 -2.43 -25.46 -1.56
CA ILE A 226 -1.19 -26.18 -1.84
C ILE A 226 -1.29 -27.57 -1.26
N THR A 227 -0.87 -28.59 -2.02
CA THR A 227 -0.80 -29.98 -1.60
C THR A 227 0.65 -30.45 -1.45
N GLN A 228 0.84 -31.61 -0.83
CA GLN A 228 2.18 -32.22 -0.73
C GLN A 228 2.79 -32.50 -2.11
N ALA A 229 1.96 -32.87 -3.09
CA ALA A 229 2.41 -33.13 -4.46
C ALA A 229 3.00 -31.86 -5.11
N ASP A 230 2.40 -30.70 -4.87
CA ASP A 230 2.89 -29.41 -5.39
C ASP A 230 4.27 -29.06 -4.79
N VAL A 231 4.44 -29.26 -3.47
CA VAL A 231 5.71 -29.01 -2.79
C VAL A 231 6.79 -29.98 -3.28
N GLN A 232 6.45 -31.26 -3.47
CA GLN A 232 7.38 -32.27 -4.00
C GLN A 232 7.77 -32.01 -5.46
N ALA A 233 6.83 -31.52 -6.26
CA ALA A 233 7.07 -31.15 -7.65
C ALA A 233 7.88 -29.84 -7.80
N GLY A 234 8.04 -29.05 -6.72
CA GLY A 234 8.68 -27.75 -6.77
C GLY A 234 7.91 -26.73 -7.63
N ARG A 235 6.59 -26.89 -7.74
CA ARG A 235 5.72 -26.03 -8.55
C ARG A 235 4.39 -25.80 -7.84
N LEU A 236 4.05 -24.54 -7.63
CA LEU A 236 2.78 -24.17 -7.00
C LEU A 236 1.64 -24.09 -8.03
N PRO A 237 0.41 -24.42 -7.61
CA PRO A 237 -0.76 -24.29 -8.46
C PRO A 237 -1.09 -22.81 -8.73
N PRO A 238 -1.95 -22.51 -9.73
CA PRO A 238 -2.40 -21.15 -9.98
C PRO A 238 -3.23 -20.59 -8.80
N VAL A 239 -3.08 -19.29 -8.58
CA VAL A 239 -3.87 -18.54 -7.58
C VAL A 239 -5.33 -18.47 -8.02
N VAL A 240 -6.25 -18.73 -7.10
CA VAL A 240 -7.70 -18.60 -7.31
C VAL A 240 -8.17 -17.26 -6.74
N ARG A 241 -8.85 -16.47 -7.56
CA ARG A 241 -9.44 -15.20 -7.14
C ARG A 241 -10.86 -15.45 -6.64
N TRP A 242 -11.11 -15.19 -5.36
CA TRP A 242 -12.44 -15.33 -4.74
C TRP A 242 -13.21 -13.99 -4.71
N TRP A 243 -12.51 -12.87 -4.91
CA TRP A 243 -13.08 -11.52 -5.06
C TRP A 243 -12.20 -10.66 -5.96
N SER A 244 -12.81 -9.72 -6.68
CA SER A 244 -12.11 -8.79 -7.58
C SER A 244 -12.72 -7.40 -7.49
N ALA A 245 -11.89 -6.37 -7.28
CA ALA A 245 -12.35 -4.97 -7.29
C ALA A 245 -12.96 -4.59 -8.64
N GLU A 246 -12.40 -5.07 -9.76
CA GLU A 246 -12.96 -4.82 -11.09
C GLU A 246 -14.38 -5.42 -11.24
N GLN A 247 -14.56 -6.67 -10.82
CA GLN A 247 -15.85 -7.35 -10.86
C GLN A 247 -16.88 -6.64 -9.95
N ALA A 248 -16.48 -6.33 -8.71
CA ALA A 248 -17.33 -5.64 -7.75
C ALA A 248 -17.73 -4.23 -8.22
N ALA A 249 -16.82 -3.52 -8.90
CA ALA A 249 -17.11 -2.23 -9.50
C ALA A 249 -18.16 -2.35 -10.62
N ARG A 250 -18.03 -3.37 -11.50
CA ARG A 250 -19.02 -3.64 -12.56
C ARG A 250 -20.38 -3.97 -11.98
N GLU A 251 -20.43 -4.87 -10.99
CA GLU A 251 -21.68 -5.27 -10.32
C GLU A 251 -22.38 -4.06 -9.69
N ALA A 252 -21.62 -3.18 -9.03
CA ALA A 252 -22.16 -1.94 -8.45
C ALA A 252 -22.73 -0.99 -9.52
N MET A 253 -22.07 -0.88 -10.68
CA MET A 253 -22.52 -0.03 -11.80
C MET A 253 -23.75 -0.59 -12.54
N GLU A 254 -24.06 -1.88 -12.41
CA GLU A 254 -25.28 -2.48 -12.95
C GLU A 254 -26.52 -2.11 -12.12
N GLU A 255 -26.33 -1.71 -10.85
CA GLU A 255 -27.41 -1.21 -10.02
C GLU A 255 -27.81 0.24 -10.39
N PRO A 256 -29.01 0.70 -10.02
CA PRO A 256 -29.43 2.08 -10.27
C PRO A 256 -28.43 3.07 -9.69
N PRO A 257 -27.90 4.02 -10.49
CA PRO A 257 -26.91 4.98 -10.04
C PRO A 257 -27.48 5.96 -9.01
N LEU A 258 -26.64 6.46 -8.13
CA LEU A 258 -26.95 7.48 -7.13
C LEU A 258 -26.86 8.88 -7.78
N GLU A 259 -27.79 9.20 -8.70
CA GLU A 259 -27.77 10.42 -9.51
C GLU A 259 -28.04 11.71 -8.69
N SER A 260 -28.87 11.59 -7.66
CA SER A 260 -29.14 12.74 -6.79
C SER A 260 -27.95 13.01 -5.85
N PRO A 261 -27.44 14.25 -5.81
CA PRO A 261 -26.39 14.61 -4.86
C PRO A 261 -26.74 14.23 -3.41
N GLU A 262 -27.97 14.45 -3.00
CA GLU A 262 -28.42 14.13 -1.65
C GLU A 262 -28.45 12.62 -1.41
N ALA A 263 -28.95 11.82 -2.35
CA ALA A 263 -28.96 10.36 -2.27
C ALA A 263 -27.51 9.79 -2.17
N ALA A 264 -26.58 10.34 -2.96
CA ALA A 264 -25.17 9.94 -2.90
C ALA A 264 -24.54 10.28 -1.54
N ILE A 265 -24.82 11.47 -0.99
CA ILE A 265 -24.27 11.86 0.32
C ILE A 265 -24.83 10.97 1.44
N VAL A 266 -26.13 10.70 1.45
CA VAL A 266 -26.77 9.84 2.46
C VAL A 266 -26.24 8.40 2.38
N ALA A 267 -26.16 7.84 1.17
CA ALA A 267 -25.64 6.48 0.99
C ALA A 267 -24.18 6.35 1.46
N VAL A 268 -23.32 7.34 1.19
CA VAL A 268 -21.93 7.37 1.67
C VAL A 268 -21.88 7.52 3.19
N GLU A 269 -22.73 8.39 3.78
CA GLU A 269 -22.82 8.57 5.24
C GLU A 269 -23.19 7.28 5.94
N GLU A 270 -24.19 6.55 5.43
CA GLU A 270 -24.62 5.26 5.98
C GLU A 270 -23.54 4.18 5.85
N ALA A 271 -22.96 4.02 4.66
CA ALA A 271 -21.93 3.02 4.40
C ALA A 271 -20.67 3.28 5.24
N LEU A 272 -20.16 4.52 5.22
CA LEU A 272 -18.96 4.89 5.94
C LEU A 272 -19.20 4.92 7.46
N GLY A 273 -20.37 5.35 7.91
CA GLY A 273 -20.78 5.29 9.32
C GLY A 273 -20.82 3.86 9.85
N HIS A 274 -21.34 2.91 9.05
CA HIS A 274 -21.30 1.49 9.39
C HIS A 274 -19.85 0.98 9.48
N SER A 275 -19.03 1.31 8.48
CA SER A 275 -17.63 0.92 8.41
C SER A 275 -16.82 1.44 9.62
N VAL A 276 -16.99 2.71 9.97
CA VAL A 276 -16.34 3.32 11.15
C VAL A 276 -16.74 2.57 12.42
N ARG A 277 -18.05 2.33 12.62
CA ARG A 277 -18.56 1.64 13.81
C ARG A 277 -17.95 0.25 13.97
N SER A 278 -17.89 -0.53 12.91
CA SER A 278 -17.34 -1.89 12.95
C SER A 278 -15.84 -1.89 13.26
N ARG A 279 -15.11 -0.88 12.79
CA ARG A 279 -13.66 -0.73 13.00
C ARG A 279 -13.29 -0.07 14.35
N MET A 280 -14.27 0.41 15.10
CA MET A 280 -14.07 0.88 16.48
C MET A 280 -14.10 -0.25 17.52
N LEU A 281 -14.45 -1.48 17.12
CA LEU A 281 -14.45 -2.63 18.02
C LEU A 281 -13.02 -3.06 18.36
N ALA A 282 -12.63 -2.92 19.63
CA ALA A 282 -11.34 -3.34 20.16
C ALA A 282 -11.39 -3.45 21.69
N ASP A 283 -10.64 -4.40 22.27
CA ASP A 283 -10.47 -4.56 23.72
C ASP A 283 -9.28 -3.72 24.26
N VAL A 284 -8.66 -2.91 23.38
CA VAL A 284 -7.52 -2.04 23.68
C VAL A 284 -7.81 -0.58 23.33
N SER A 285 -6.92 0.33 23.73
CA SER A 285 -7.05 1.76 23.43
C SER A 285 -7.03 2.03 21.92
N LEU A 286 -7.97 2.88 21.47
CA LEU A 286 -8.19 3.22 20.08
C LEU A 286 -8.21 4.75 19.90
N GLY A 287 -7.69 5.21 18.74
CA GLY A 287 -7.71 6.60 18.32
C GLY A 287 -7.79 6.75 16.80
N ALA A 288 -7.47 7.93 16.29
CA ALA A 288 -7.45 8.19 14.85
C ALA A 288 -6.35 9.18 14.46
N PHE A 289 -5.80 9.02 13.27
CA PHE A 289 -4.96 10.05 12.64
C PHE A 289 -5.83 11.21 12.15
N LEU A 290 -5.41 12.44 12.43
CA LEU A 290 -6.09 13.65 11.99
C LEU A 290 -5.08 14.61 11.36
N SER A 291 -5.14 14.78 10.05
CA SER A 291 -4.31 15.73 9.30
C SER A 291 -5.01 17.08 9.04
N GLY A 292 -6.31 17.16 9.38
CA GLY A 292 -7.16 18.29 8.98
C GLY A 292 -7.50 18.28 7.47
N GLY A 293 -7.22 17.19 6.77
CA GLY A 293 -7.68 16.92 5.41
C GLY A 293 -9.10 16.36 5.39
N ILE A 294 -9.71 16.25 4.21
CA ILE A 294 -11.11 15.81 4.05
C ILE A 294 -11.35 14.45 4.67
N ASP A 295 -10.54 13.46 4.27
CA ASP A 295 -10.76 12.06 4.60
C ASP A 295 -10.61 11.80 6.11
N SER A 296 -9.48 12.22 6.69
CA SER A 296 -9.21 12.04 8.12
C SER A 296 -10.22 12.79 8.98
N SER A 297 -10.62 14.03 8.57
CA SER A 297 -11.61 14.80 9.31
C SER A 297 -13.00 14.16 9.25
N LEU A 298 -13.37 13.56 8.10
CA LEU A 298 -14.64 12.85 7.96
C LEU A 298 -14.67 11.57 8.81
N ILE A 299 -13.60 10.77 8.80
CA ILE A 299 -13.50 9.58 9.66
C ILE A 299 -13.64 9.98 11.13
N VAL A 300 -12.89 11.01 11.58
CA VAL A 300 -12.94 11.48 12.97
C VAL A 300 -14.34 12.03 13.33
N ALA A 301 -14.99 12.77 12.43
CA ALA A 301 -16.35 13.26 12.66
C ALA A 301 -17.35 12.11 12.86
N LEU A 302 -17.30 11.08 12.02
CA LEU A 302 -18.16 9.91 12.13
C LEU A 302 -17.81 9.05 13.37
N MET A 303 -16.55 8.98 13.77
CA MET A 303 -16.16 8.34 15.03
C MET A 303 -16.73 9.09 16.23
N GLN A 304 -16.59 10.42 16.28
CA GLN A 304 -17.05 11.25 17.40
C GLN A 304 -18.57 11.20 17.57
N GLN A 305 -19.34 11.09 16.50
CA GLN A 305 -20.79 10.90 16.55
C GLN A 305 -21.21 9.58 17.20
N GLN A 306 -20.36 8.56 17.12
CA GLN A 306 -20.67 7.19 17.58
C GLN A 306 -20.00 6.85 18.91
N ALA A 307 -19.07 7.70 19.37
CA ALA A 307 -18.31 7.50 20.59
C ALA A 307 -19.05 8.09 21.81
N GLU A 308 -19.09 7.35 22.91
CA GLU A 308 -19.61 7.83 24.20
C GLU A 308 -18.66 8.81 24.92
N ARG A 309 -17.39 8.78 24.54
CA ARG A 309 -16.30 9.63 25.09
C ARG A 309 -15.59 10.35 23.97
N PRO A 310 -14.91 11.48 24.24
CA PRO A 310 -14.10 12.14 23.25
C PRO A 310 -13.09 11.18 22.60
N VAL A 311 -13.09 11.15 21.26
CA VAL A 311 -12.16 10.33 20.47
C VAL A 311 -10.76 10.89 20.62
N ARG A 312 -9.77 10.03 20.85
CA ARG A 312 -8.36 10.43 20.81
C ARG A 312 -7.90 10.62 19.38
N THR A 313 -7.37 11.78 19.07
CA THR A 313 -6.90 12.11 17.73
C THR A 313 -5.44 12.57 17.75
N PHE A 314 -4.69 12.19 16.72
CA PHE A 314 -3.26 12.42 16.62
C PHE A 314 -2.91 13.12 15.32
N SER A 315 -2.09 14.17 15.41
CA SER A 315 -1.44 14.81 14.28
C SER A 315 0.05 14.94 14.53
N VAL A 316 0.83 15.07 13.44
CA VAL A 316 2.26 15.36 13.53
C VAL A 316 2.50 16.80 13.11
N GLY A 317 3.19 17.55 13.97
CA GLY A 317 3.77 18.86 13.66
C GLY A 317 5.24 18.72 13.34
N PHE A 318 5.72 19.43 12.32
CA PHE A 318 7.12 19.48 11.93
C PHE A 318 7.74 20.83 12.26
N ASP A 319 9.06 20.84 12.50
CA ASP A 319 9.82 22.07 12.75
C ASP A 319 9.76 23.06 11.56
N ASP A 320 9.63 22.56 10.33
CA ASP A 320 9.48 23.39 9.13
C ASP A 320 7.99 23.70 8.87
N ALA A 321 7.62 24.95 9.09
CA ALA A 321 6.26 25.43 8.92
C ALA A 321 5.66 25.19 7.51
N ARG A 322 6.48 24.92 6.50
CA ARG A 322 6.02 24.58 5.14
C ARG A 322 5.44 23.16 5.04
N TYR A 323 5.70 22.31 6.03
CA TYR A 323 5.25 20.91 6.09
C TYR A 323 4.40 20.64 7.34
N ASP A 324 4.11 21.67 8.15
CA ASP A 324 3.34 21.56 9.39
C ASP A 324 1.85 21.82 9.15
N GLU A 325 1.07 20.73 9.16
CA GLU A 325 -0.41 20.78 9.09
C GLU A 325 -1.08 20.72 10.47
N SER A 326 -0.31 20.61 11.55
CA SER A 326 -0.83 20.35 12.90
C SER A 326 -1.80 21.41 13.41
N ARG A 327 -1.60 22.68 13.06
CA ARG A 327 -2.51 23.78 13.44
C ARG A 327 -3.92 23.61 12.84
N HIS A 328 -4.01 23.10 11.62
CA HIS A 328 -5.29 22.85 10.97
C HIS A 328 -5.98 21.63 11.58
N ALA A 329 -5.22 20.57 11.85
CA ALA A 329 -5.71 19.40 12.55
C ALA A 329 -6.26 19.77 13.94
N ALA A 330 -5.53 20.59 14.70
CA ALA A 330 -5.97 21.08 16.01
C ALA A 330 -7.26 21.91 15.93
N ALA A 331 -7.42 22.76 14.91
CA ALA A 331 -8.65 23.53 14.72
C ALA A 331 -9.86 22.63 14.42
N VAL A 332 -9.72 21.62 13.58
CA VAL A 332 -10.76 20.62 13.30
C VAL A 332 -11.07 19.81 14.56
N ALA A 333 -10.05 19.37 15.29
CA ALA A 333 -10.19 18.61 16.53
C ALA A 333 -10.96 19.40 17.60
N ALA A 334 -10.63 20.68 17.78
CA ALA A 334 -11.32 21.57 18.72
C ALA A 334 -12.81 21.75 18.33
N HIS A 335 -13.12 21.88 17.03
CA HIS A 335 -14.50 21.97 16.56
C HIS A 335 -15.29 20.67 16.82
N LEU A 336 -14.67 19.50 16.57
CA LEU A 336 -15.31 18.19 16.78
C LEU A 336 -15.35 17.77 18.26
N GLY A 337 -14.64 18.47 19.15
CA GLY A 337 -14.60 18.12 20.58
C GLY A 337 -13.80 16.87 20.90
N THR A 338 -12.76 16.53 20.10
CA THR A 338 -11.91 15.37 20.32
C THR A 338 -10.79 15.65 21.34
N GLU A 339 -10.28 14.61 21.97
CA GLU A 339 -9.03 14.66 22.76
C GLU A 339 -7.83 14.63 21.80
N HIS A 340 -7.36 15.82 21.42
CA HIS A 340 -6.36 15.97 20.38
C HIS A 340 -4.94 16.11 20.94
N LEU A 341 -4.01 15.32 20.37
CA LEU A 341 -2.59 15.43 20.66
C LEU A 341 -1.80 15.73 19.39
N THR A 342 -1.11 16.87 19.37
CA THR A 342 -0.13 17.20 18.35
C THR A 342 1.22 16.61 18.74
N LEU A 343 1.68 15.61 18.00
CA LEU A 343 2.95 14.93 18.20
C LEU A 343 4.05 15.72 17.48
N LYS A 344 5.15 16.02 18.15
CA LYS A 344 6.26 16.78 17.55
C LYS A 344 7.27 15.82 16.90
N ALA A 345 7.42 15.93 15.59
CA ALA A 345 8.46 15.26 14.83
C ALA A 345 9.50 16.29 14.37
N THR A 346 10.76 16.04 14.69
CA THR A 346 11.86 16.89 14.22
C THR A 346 12.43 16.37 12.91
N SER A 347 13.04 17.26 12.13
CA SER A 347 13.78 16.86 10.93
C SER A 347 14.89 15.86 11.28
N GLN A 348 15.50 15.95 12.47
CA GLN A 348 16.52 15.00 12.91
C GLN A 348 15.95 13.59 13.12
N MET A 349 14.78 13.45 13.76
CA MET A 349 14.11 12.13 13.91
C MET A 349 13.86 11.48 12.55
N ALA A 350 13.46 12.26 11.55
CA ALA A 350 13.24 11.74 10.19
C ALA A 350 14.58 11.33 9.53
N LEU A 351 15.63 12.09 9.71
CA LEU A 351 16.98 11.76 9.20
C LEU A 351 17.55 10.49 9.84
N ASP A 352 17.38 10.32 11.16
CA ASP A 352 17.81 9.14 11.90
C ASP A 352 17.08 7.85 11.47
N LEU A 353 15.87 8.00 10.92
CA LEU A 353 15.08 6.87 10.40
C LEU A 353 15.57 6.39 9.02
N VAL A 354 16.17 7.26 8.20
CA VAL A 354 16.57 6.93 6.81
C VAL A 354 17.42 5.65 6.70
N PRO A 355 18.46 5.43 7.52
CA PRO A 355 19.27 4.20 7.44
C PRO A 355 18.50 2.91 7.83
N ARG A 356 17.37 3.05 8.54
CA ARG A 356 16.55 1.93 9.03
C ARG A 356 15.43 1.53 8.06
N LEU A 357 15.15 2.33 7.04
CA LEU A 357 14.08 2.06 6.08
C LEU A 357 14.20 0.69 5.40
N PRO A 358 15.39 0.22 4.99
CA PRO A 358 15.54 -1.13 4.41
C PRO A 358 15.10 -2.28 5.33
N GLU A 359 15.16 -2.08 6.66
CA GLU A 359 14.69 -3.07 7.64
C GLU A 359 13.18 -3.00 7.87
N LEU A 360 12.59 -1.79 7.75
CA LEU A 360 11.16 -1.59 7.92
C LEU A 360 10.37 -2.23 6.77
N TYR A 361 10.86 -2.04 5.54
CA TYR A 361 10.10 -2.42 4.33
C TYR A 361 10.50 -3.77 3.74
N ASP A 362 11.70 -4.28 4.04
CA ASP A 362 12.33 -5.53 3.55
C ASP A 362 12.28 -5.76 2.01
N GLU A 363 11.63 -4.87 1.27
CA GLU A 363 11.77 -4.64 -0.18
C GLU A 363 12.20 -3.19 -0.43
N PRO A 364 12.81 -2.87 -1.59
CA PRO A 364 13.07 -1.47 -1.93
C PRO A 364 11.75 -0.69 -2.01
N PHE A 365 11.67 0.43 -1.31
CA PHE A 365 10.49 1.29 -1.27
C PHE A 365 10.89 2.77 -1.28
N ALA A 366 10.33 3.59 -2.18
CA ALA A 366 10.81 4.93 -2.46
C ALA A 366 9.77 6.06 -2.28
N ASP A 367 8.56 5.78 -1.80
CA ASP A 367 7.66 6.87 -1.40
C ASP A 367 8.24 7.58 -0.17
N ALA A 368 8.63 8.86 -0.34
CA ALA A 368 9.25 9.65 0.74
C ALA A 368 8.29 9.90 1.91
N SER A 369 6.98 9.75 1.73
CA SER A 369 6.00 9.87 2.80
C SER A 369 6.04 8.71 3.80
N GLN A 370 6.82 7.63 3.50
CA GLN A 370 7.14 6.57 4.46
C GLN A 370 7.76 7.11 5.77
N LEU A 371 8.58 8.16 5.67
CA LEU A 371 9.24 8.76 6.83
C LEU A 371 8.23 9.39 7.82
N PRO A 372 7.40 10.36 7.42
CA PRO A 372 6.39 10.91 8.31
C PRO A 372 5.36 9.86 8.75
N THR A 373 5.02 8.87 7.92
CA THR A 373 4.10 7.80 8.31
C THR A 373 4.69 6.93 9.42
N ALA A 374 5.97 6.58 9.36
CA ALA A 374 6.64 5.83 10.42
C ALA A 374 6.74 6.65 11.72
N LEU A 375 7.05 7.95 11.63
CA LEU A 375 7.13 8.82 12.79
C LEU A 375 5.76 8.99 13.47
N VAL A 376 4.69 9.26 12.73
CA VAL A 376 3.36 9.40 13.33
C VAL A 376 2.90 8.10 13.96
N SER A 377 3.21 6.96 13.34
CA SER A 377 2.87 5.65 13.88
C SER A 377 3.61 5.36 15.20
N ALA A 378 4.92 5.61 15.25
CA ALA A 378 5.73 5.42 16.45
C ALA A 378 5.24 6.28 17.63
N LEU A 379 5.00 7.56 17.38
CA LEU A 379 4.54 8.50 18.40
C LEU A 379 3.09 8.19 18.84
N THR A 380 2.21 7.80 17.92
CA THR A 380 0.83 7.43 18.26
C THR A 380 0.76 6.16 19.08
N ARG A 381 1.68 5.20 18.84
CA ARG A 381 1.74 3.94 19.61
C ARG A 381 2.01 4.15 21.10
N GLU A 382 2.64 5.23 21.48
CA GLU A 382 2.83 5.59 22.90
C GLU A 382 1.50 5.82 23.64
N HIS A 383 0.41 6.08 22.90
CA HIS A 383 -0.89 6.45 23.47
C HIS A 383 -2.00 5.45 23.19
N VAL A 384 -1.98 4.78 22.02
CA VAL A 384 -3.00 3.81 21.60
C VAL A 384 -2.38 2.62 20.86
N THR A 385 -3.12 1.51 20.83
CA THR A 385 -2.71 0.29 20.11
C THR A 385 -3.35 0.20 18.73
N VAL A 386 -4.50 0.86 18.53
CA VAL A 386 -5.26 0.89 17.27
C VAL A 386 -5.49 2.34 16.85
N ALA A 387 -5.34 2.65 15.57
CA ALA A 387 -5.68 3.95 14.99
C ALA A 387 -6.49 3.80 13.71
N LEU A 388 -7.56 4.59 13.54
CA LEU A 388 -8.26 4.71 12.27
C LEU A 388 -7.57 5.75 11.38
N SER A 389 -7.55 5.46 10.07
CA SER A 389 -6.92 6.30 9.04
C SER A 389 -7.92 6.69 7.96
N GLY A 390 -7.65 7.83 7.29
CA GLY A 390 -8.40 8.29 6.13
C GLY A 390 -7.84 7.83 4.78
N ASP A 391 -6.93 6.86 4.75
CA ASP A 391 -6.36 6.33 3.51
C ASP A 391 -7.45 5.71 2.61
N ALA A 392 -7.18 5.52 1.32
CA ALA A 392 -8.08 5.04 0.28
C ALA A 392 -9.22 6.02 -0.13
N GLY A 393 -9.42 7.13 0.57
CA GLY A 393 -10.42 8.13 0.19
C GLY A 393 -10.08 8.86 -1.13
N ASP A 394 -8.80 9.06 -1.44
CA ASP A 394 -8.35 9.67 -2.70
C ASP A 394 -8.59 8.74 -3.90
N GLU A 395 -8.35 7.44 -3.74
CA GLU A 395 -8.47 6.42 -4.77
C GLU A 395 -9.93 6.13 -5.11
N LEU A 396 -10.79 6.03 -4.10
CA LEU A 396 -12.19 5.67 -4.32
C LEU A 396 -13.08 6.86 -4.73
N PHE A 397 -12.74 8.09 -4.31
CA PHE A 397 -13.58 9.26 -4.52
C PHE A 397 -12.94 10.36 -5.37
N GLY A 398 -11.84 10.08 -6.06
CA GLY A 398 -11.26 11.00 -7.04
C GLY A 398 -10.52 12.21 -6.43
N GLY A 399 -9.65 11.98 -5.43
CA GLY A 399 -8.96 13.05 -4.72
C GLY A 399 -7.66 13.53 -5.35
N TYR A 400 -7.07 12.78 -6.28
CA TYR A 400 -5.79 13.15 -6.87
C TYR A 400 -5.91 14.17 -7.99
N ASN A 401 -4.96 15.08 -8.06
CA ASN A 401 -4.89 16.07 -9.14
C ASN A 401 -4.87 15.44 -10.54
N ARG A 402 -4.30 14.22 -10.69
CA ARG A 402 -4.29 13.49 -11.96
C ARG A 402 -5.69 13.17 -12.47
N HIS A 403 -6.64 12.91 -11.60
CA HIS A 403 -8.04 12.67 -11.96
C HIS A 403 -8.70 13.89 -12.62
N LEU A 404 -8.31 15.10 -12.21
CA LEU A 404 -8.80 16.35 -12.80
C LEU A 404 -8.05 16.74 -14.07
N TRP A 405 -6.72 16.53 -14.10
CA TRP A 405 -5.88 17.08 -15.17
C TRP A 405 -5.74 16.17 -16.38
N VAL A 406 -5.66 14.85 -16.18
CA VAL A 406 -5.47 13.91 -17.29
C VAL A 406 -6.60 14.02 -18.32
N PRO A 407 -7.89 13.95 -17.97
CA PRO A 407 -8.98 14.11 -18.94
C PRO A 407 -8.99 15.48 -19.62
N ARG A 408 -8.72 16.55 -18.86
CA ARG A 408 -8.70 17.93 -19.40
C ARG A 408 -7.56 18.13 -20.40
N ILE A 409 -6.38 17.60 -20.10
CA ILE A 409 -5.20 17.66 -21.00
C ILE A 409 -5.45 16.81 -22.23
N TRP A 410 -5.93 15.57 -22.04
CA TRP A 410 -6.20 14.63 -23.12
C TRP A 410 -7.24 15.18 -24.11
N ASN A 411 -8.32 15.77 -23.63
CA ASN A 411 -9.36 16.38 -24.46
C ASN A 411 -8.82 17.52 -25.37
N LYS A 412 -7.75 18.18 -24.98
CA LYS A 412 -7.04 19.16 -25.82
C LYS A 412 -6.07 18.46 -26.78
N LEU A 413 -5.30 17.49 -26.28
CA LEU A 413 -4.27 16.79 -27.05
C LEU A 413 -4.85 15.97 -28.21
N ARG A 414 -5.95 15.25 -27.98
CA ARG A 414 -6.57 14.39 -29.02
C ARG A 414 -7.05 15.14 -30.26
N ARG A 415 -7.15 16.48 -30.18
CA ARG A 415 -7.51 17.33 -31.34
C ARG A 415 -6.35 17.48 -32.34
N LEU A 416 -5.12 17.19 -31.92
CA LEU A 416 -3.93 17.25 -32.75
C LEU A 416 -3.46 15.83 -33.11
N PRO A 417 -3.17 15.53 -34.38
CA PRO A 417 -2.63 14.23 -34.79
C PRO A 417 -1.35 13.87 -34.04
N LEU A 418 -1.17 12.60 -33.68
CA LEU A 418 -0.01 12.12 -32.93
C LEU A 418 1.34 12.46 -33.58
N PRO A 419 1.53 12.35 -34.92
CA PRO A 419 2.78 12.76 -35.57
C PRO A 419 3.12 14.23 -35.36
N ALA A 420 2.12 15.13 -35.45
CA ALA A 420 2.33 16.56 -35.19
C ALA A 420 2.72 16.84 -33.75
N ARG A 421 2.05 16.15 -32.79
CA ARG A 421 2.40 16.26 -31.35
C ARG A 421 3.82 15.75 -31.07
N ARG A 422 4.22 14.63 -31.69
CA ARG A 422 5.58 14.08 -31.57
C ARG A 422 6.62 15.03 -32.16
N ALA A 423 6.37 15.61 -33.32
CA ALA A 423 7.26 16.57 -33.94
C ALA A 423 7.46 17.82 -33.05
N LEU A 424 6.35 18.34 -32.49
CA LEU A 424 6.41 19.46 -31.54
C LEU A 424 7.15 19.08 -30.25
N GLY A 425 6.87 17.90 -29.68
CA GLY A 425 7.57 17.38 -28.51
C GLY A 425 9.07 17.24 -28.73
N ALA A 426 9.48 16.66 -29.88
CA ALA A 426 10.87 16.52 -30.28
C ALA A 426 11.56 17.88 -30.44
N SER A 427 10.90 18.86 -31.05
CA SER A 427 11.42 20.22 -31.18
C SER A 427 11.64 20.89 -29.81
N LEU A 428 10.74 20.71 -28.88
CA LEU A 428 10.88 21.23 -27.50
C LEU A 428 12.03 20.56 -26.74
N LYS A 429 12.25 19.26 -26.94
CA LYS A 429 13.34 18.50 -26.30
C LYS A 429 14.72 18.76 -26.95
N ALA A 430 14.76 19.17 -28.21
CA ALA A 430 16.00 19.46 -28.92
C ALA A 430 16.80 20.60 -28.28
N VAL A 431 16.12 21.52 -27.56
CA VAL A 431 16.77 22.60 -26.82
C VAL A 431 16.87 22.21 -25.34
N PRO A 432 18.10 22.18 -24.78
CA PRO A 432 18.28 21.89 -23.36
C PRO A 432 17.51 22.86 -22.46
N SER A 433 16.94 22.35 -21.36
CA SER A 433 16.06 23.12 -20.44
C SER A 433 16.70 24.40 -19.93
N HIS A 434 18.00 24.39 -19.65
CA HIS A 434 18.73 25.58 -19.15
C HIS A 434 18.76 26.75 -20.14
N HIS A 435 18.69 26.51 -21.48
CA HIS A 435 18.57 27.57 -22.46
C HIS A 435 17.20 28.28 -22.41
N TYR A 436 16.13 27.50 -22.20
CA TYR A 436 14.81 28.08 -21.98
C TYR A 436 14.77 28.90 -20.69
N ASP A 437 15.44 28.45 -19.63
CA ASP A 437 15.52 29.17 -18.35
C ASP A 437 16.37 30.44 -18.50
N ALA A 438 17.44 30.42 -19.32
CA ALA A 438 18.24 31.60 -19.64
C ALA A 438 17.41 32.63 -20.44
N LEU A 439 16.67 32.17 -21.44
CA LEU A 439 15.78 33.02 -22.24
C LEU A 439 14.70 33.67 -21.34
N MET A 440 14.11 32.93 -20.43
CA MET A 440 13.10 33.46 -19.49
C MET A 440 13.69 34.43 -18.48
N ARG A 441 14.94 34.27 -18.04
CA ARG A 441 15.62 35.25 -17.17
C ARG A 441 15.82 36.60 -17.84
N THR A 442 16.11 36.60 -19.16
CA THR A 442 16.31 37.83 -19.93
C THR A 442 14.97 38.45 -20.37
N ALA A 443 14.10 37.68 -21.00
CA ALA A 443 12.79 38.14 -21.49
C ALA A 443 11.72 38.27 -20.37
N GLY A 444 11.83 37.48 -19.33
CA GLY A 444 10.85 37.44 -18.23
C GLY A 444 10.78 38.72 -17.40
N ARG A 445 11.80 39.58 -17.47
CA ARG A 445 11.74 40.92 -16.84
C ARG A 445 10.65 41.81 -17.42
N MET A 446 10.19 41.48 -18.63
CA MET A 446 9.09 42.21 -19.32
C MET A 446 7.72 41.55 -19.07
N LEU A 447 7.66 40.39 -18.41
CA LEU A 447 6.40 39.68 -18.16
C LEU A 447 5.83 40.03 -16.76
N PRO A 448 4.49 40.00 -16.59
CA PRO A 448 3.83 40.15 -15.28
C PRO A 448 4.40 39.13 -14.28
N LYS A 449 4.54 39.53 -13.01
CA LYS A 449 5.13 38.69 -11.92
C LYS A 449 4.54 37.28 -11.81
N GLY A 450 3.27 37.09 -12.16
CA GLY A 450 2.60 35.78 -12.16
C GLY A 450 3.01 34.82 -13.28
N LEU A 451 3.72 35.30 -14.33
CA LEU A 451 4.22 34.50 -15.46
C LEU A 451 5.73 34.24 -15.39
N GLN A 452 6.41 34.78 -14.39
CA GLN A 452 7.85 34.56 -14.17
C GLN A 452 8.08 33.19 -13.50
N LEU A 453 8.28 32.16 -14.32
CA LEU A 453 8.49 30.78 -13.85
C LEU A 453 9.99 30.49 -13.69
N ARG A 454 10.44 30.15 -12.48
CA ARG A 454 11.85 29.84 -12.17
C ARG A 454 12.39 28.60 -12.89
N THR A 455 11.51 27.69 -13.36
CA THR A 455 11.87 26.41 -14.01
C THR A 455 11.06 26.22 -15.29
N PHE A 456 11.11 27.23 -16.17
CA PHE A 456 10.33 27.24 -17.42
C PHE A 456 10.73 26.12 -18.38
N GLY A 457 12.04 25.91 -18.55
CA GLY A 457 12.59 24.88 -19.43
C GLY A 457 12.16 23.47 -19.05
N GLU A 458 12.14 23.16 -17.76
CA GLU A 458 11.64 21.87 -17.27
C GLU A 458 10.14 21.67 -17.52
N LYS A 459 9.35 22.73 -17.33
CA LYS A 459 7.91 22.69 -17.64
C LYS A 459 7.66 22.43 -19.11
N LEU A 460 8.49 23.01 -20.00
CA LEU A 460 8.43 22.72 -21.43
C LEU A 460 8.82 21.27 -21.76
N HIS A 461 9.85 20.72 -21.12
CA HIS A 461 10.23 19.31 -21.31
C HIS A 461 9.16 18.36 -20.75
N LYS A 462 8.51 18.69 -19.62
CA LYS A 462 7.34 17.96 -19.13
C LYS A 462 6.17 18.03 -20.11
N LEU A 463 5.91 19.20 -20.67
CA LEU A 463 4.90 19.38 -21.72
C LEU A 463 5.23 18.55 -22.96
N ALA A 464 6.49 18.54 -23.41
CA ALA A 464 6.94 17.72 -24.54
C ALA A 464 6.65 16.23 -24.31
N ALA A 465 6.94 15.72 -23.12
CA ALA A 465 6.63 14.33 -22.76
C ALA A 465 5.12 14.04 -22.76
N VAL A 466 4.31 15.01 -22.34
CA VAL A 466 2.83 14.93 -22.38
C VAL A 466 2.31 14.91 -23.83
N LEU A 467 2.89 15.75 -24.71
CA LEU A 467 2.52 15.82 -26.14
C LEU A 467 2.74 14.49 -26.88
N GLU A 468 3.77 13.73 -26.50
CA GLU A 468 4.14 12.46 -27.12
C GLU A 468 3.22 11.29 -26.70
N SER A 469 2.36 11.46 -25.69
CA SER A 469 1.48 10.39 -25.20
C SER A 469 0.51 9.92 -26.28
N PRO A 470 0.51 8.63 -26.67
CA PRO A 470 -0.35 8.12 -27.74
C PRO A 470 -1.83 8.00 -27.33
N SER A 471 -2.10 7.81 -26.05
CA SER A 471 -3.44 7.62 -25.50
C SER A 471 -3.59 8.33 -24.15
N GLU A 472 -4.83 8.44 -23.65
CA GLU A 472 -5.13 8.95 -22.32
C GLU A 472 -4.50 8.05 -21.24
N ARG A 473 -4.52 6.74 -21.44
CA ARG A 473 -3.89 5.75 -20.55
C ARG A 473 -2.38 5.91 -20.48
N ALA A 474 -1.73 6.15 -21.63
CA ALA A 474 -0.29 6.46 -21.66
C ALA A 474 0.03 7.76 -20.91
N LEU A 475 -0.85 8.76 -21.03
CA LEU A 475 -0.72 10.00 -20.29
C LEU A 475 -0.84 9.77 -18.78
N PHE A 476 -1.85 9.01 -18.34
CA PHE A 476 -2.03 8.63 -16.94
C PHE A 476 -0.82 7.85 -16.41
N ALA A 477 -0.40 6.79 -17.10
CA ALA A 477 0.76 5.99 -16.75
C ALA A 477 2.03 6.83 -16.61
N GLY A 478 2.21 7.80 -17.52
CA GLY A 478 3.35 8.75 -17.46
C GLY A 478 3.27 9.73 -16.29
N VAL A 479 2.08 10.08 -15.81
CA VAL A 479 1.88 10.94 -14.64
C VAL A 479 2.04 10.14 -13.34
N ALA A 480 1.61 8.88 -13.31
CA ALA A 480 1.74 7.97 -12.18
C ALA A 480 3.19 7.45 -12.00
N SER A 481 4.05 7.58 -13.01
CA SER A 481 5.44 7.10 -12.97
C SER A 481 6.40 8.15 -12.44
N MET A 482 7.37 7.75 -11.64
CA MET A 482 8.53 8.59 -11.28
C MET A 482 9.45 8.82 -12.49
N ASN A 483 9.58 7.80 -13.35
CA ASN A 483 10.37 7.82 -14.57
C ASN A 483 9.49 7.63 -15.81
N ARG A 484 9.40 8.66 -16.66
CA ARG A 484 8.51 8.69 -17.84
C ARG A 484 9.06 8.03 -19.10
N GLY A 485 10.30 7.58 -19.11
CA GLY A 485 10.97 6.95 -20.26
C GLY A 485 11.35 5.51 -20.02
N PRO A 486 11.90 4.79 -21.02
CA PRO A 486 12.62 3.56 -20.75
C PRO A 486 13.61 3.86 -19.63
N CYS A 487 13.72 2.96 -18.66
CA CYS A 487 14.49 3.26 -17.46
C CYS A 487 15.98 3.39 -17.84
N ALA A 488 16.39 4.61 -18.20
CA ALA A 488 17.77 4.93 -18.56
C ALA A 488 18.77 4.65 -17.42
N LEU A 489 18.25 4.28 -16.26
CA LEU A 489 19.04 3.90 -15.09
C LEU A 489 19.41 2.40 -15.07
N LEU A 490 18.84 1.59 -15.99
CA LEU A 490 19.20 0.17 -16.13
C LEU A 490 20.06 -0.09 -17.37
N SER A 491 21.12 -0.86 -17.20
CA SER A 491 22.04 -1.28 -18.27
C SER A 491 21.43 -2.36 -19.18
N CYS A 492 20.58 -3.19 -18.63
CA CYS A 492 19.79 -4.13 -19.39
C CYS A 492 18.48 -3.43 -19.77
N GLN A 493 18.34 -3.01 -21.01
CA GLN A 493 17.02 -2.73 -21.58
C GLN A 493 16.31 -4.09 -21.70
N GLY A 494 15.77 -4.58 -20.57
CA GLY A 494 14.80 -5.66 -20.58
C GLY A 494 13.73 -5.31 -21.61
N ARG A 495 12.96 -6.26 -22.09
CA ARG A 495 11.75 -6.01 -22.88
C ARG A 495 10.75 -5.30 -21.97
N GLY A 496 11.08 -4.03 -21.60
CA GLY A 496 10.29 -3.23 -20.69
C GLY A 496 8.86 -3.21 -21.21
N HIS A 497 7.95 -3.72 -20.44
CA HIS A 497 6.54 -3.62 -20.76
C HIS A 497 6.23 -2.13 -20.91
N ALA A 498 5.62 -1.77 -22.04
CA ALA A 498 5.14 -0.41 -22.19
C ALA A 498 4.31 -0.08 -20.93
N PRO A 499 4.45 1.12 -20.32
CA PRO A 499 3.68 1.48 -19.12
C PRO A 499 2.19 1.18 -19.23
N GLU A 500 1.65 1.25 -20.44
CA GLU A 500 0.26 0.93 -20.79
C GLU A 500 -0.10 -0.55 -20.62
N ALA A 501 0.87 -1.46 -20.70
CA ALA A 501 0.61 -2.89 -20.51
C ALA A 501 0.23 -3.23 -19.06
N LEU A 502 0.69 -2.42 -18.10
CA LEU A 502 0.31 -2.53 -16.69
C LEU A 502 -1.10 -1.98 -16.41
N PHE A 503 -1.65 -1.18 -17.33
CA PHE A 503 -2.94 -0.53 -17.21
C PHE A 503 -3.86 -0.98 -18.34
N PRO A 504 -4.60 -2.10 -18.19
CA PRO A 504 -5.40 -2.68 -19.26
C PRO A 504 -6.51 -1.74 -19.75
N ALA A 505 -6.91 -1.91 -21.00
CA ALA A 505 -8.08 -1.24 -21.55
C ALA A 505 -9.33 -1.92 -21.05
N LEU A 506 -10.16 -1.19 -20.33
CA LEU A 506 -11.45 -1.64 -19.83
C LEU A 506 -12.52 -0.70 -20.42
N ALA A 507 -13.08 -1.09 -21.57
CA ALA A 507 -13.93 -0.23 -22.39
C ALA A 507 -15.27 0.15 -21.72
N GLN A 508 -15.68 -0.58 -20.69
CA GLN A 508 -16.93 -0.35 -19.95
C GLN A 508 -16.84 0.79 -18.93
N PHE A 509 -15.64 1.24 -18.56
CA PHE A 509 -15.43 2.33 -17.63
C PHE A 509 -15.17 3.64 -18.38
N ASP A 510 -15.73 4.73 -17.90
CA ASP A 510 -15.35 6.05 -18.37
C ASP A 510 -13.92 6.42 -17.97
N SER A 511 -13.43 7.59 -18.39
CA SER A 511 -12.06 8.02 -18.12
C SER A 511 -11.76 8.13 -16.63
N LEU A 512 -12.68 8.65 -15.81
CA LEU A 512 -12.49 8.79 -14.37
C LEU A 512 -12.60 7.44 -13.66
N GLU A 513 -13.65 6.69 -13.94
CA GLU A 513 -13.88 5.35 -13.39
C GLU A 513 -12.68 4.44 -13.65
N TRP A 514 -12.15 4.47 -14.88
CA TRP A 514 -10.96 3.72 -15.23
C TRP A 514 -9.74 4.17 -14.39
N MET A 515 -9.53 5.47 -14.17
CA MET A 515 -8.41 5.97 -13.35
C MET A 515 -8.57 5.57 -11.87
N LEU A 516 -9.79 5.66 -11.31
CA LEU A 516 -10.07 5.24 -9.93
C LEU A 516 -9.80 3.74 -9.75
N LEU A 517 -10.22 2.93 -10.73
CA LEU A 517 -9.96 1.48 -10.70
C LEU A 517 -8.47 1.17 -10.77
N MET A 518 -7.72 1.84 -11.66
CA MET A 518 -6.27 1.65 -11.76
C MET A 518 -5.54 2.07 -10.49
N ASP A 519 -5.94 3.18 -9.87
CA ASP A 519 -5.37 3.60 -8.60
C ASP A 519 -5.71 2.60 -7.48
N THR A 520 -6.92 2.07 -7.45
CA THR A 520 -7.34 1.03 -6.50
C THR A 520 -6.55 -0.28 -6.67
N LEU A 521 -6.30 -0.72 -7.92
CA LEU A 521 -5.64 -1.99 -8.20
C LEU A 521 -4.11 -1.96 -8.04
N HIS A 522 -3.49 -0.78 -8.22
CA HIS A 522 -2.04 -0.63 -8.27
C HIS A 522 -1.52 0.30 -7.17
N TYR A 523 -1.75 1.60 -7.29
CA TYR A 523 -1.16 2.58 -6.38
C TYR A 523 -1.59 2.37 -4.92
N MET A 524 -2.87 2.11 -4.68
CA MET A 524 -3.39 1.83 -3.34
C MET A 524 -2.75 0.58 -2.74
N VAL A 525 -2.73 -0.53 -3.49
CA VAL A 525 -2.25 -1.84 -3.00
C VAL A 525 -0.73 -1.86 -2.83
N ASP A 526 0.01 -1.33 -3.80
CA ASP A 526 1.46 -1.51 -3.90
C ASP A 526 2.27 -0.39 -3.23
N ASP A 527 1.66 0.78 -3.02
CA ASP A 527 2.30 1.93 -2.37
C ASP A 527 1.59 2.28 -1.05
N VAL A 528 0.34 2.76 -1.09
CA VAL A 528 -0.35 3.33 0.08
C VAL A 528 -0.49 2.32 1.21
N LEU A 529 -1.04 1.13 0.92
CA LEU A 529 -1.28 0.10 1.94
C LEU A 529 0.02 -0.55 2.43
N VAL A 530 1.01 -0.74 1.55
CA VAL A 530 2.34 -1.21 1.96
C VAL A 530 2.99 -0.22 2.91
N LYS A 531 2.98 1.07 2.58
CA LYS A 531 3.51 2.12 3.42
C LYS A 531 2.86 2.13 4.81
N VAL A 532 1.52 2.13 4.84
CA VAL A 532 0.76 2.19 6.10
C VAL A 532 1.03 0.97 6.95
N ASP A 533 0.92 -0.25 6.39
CA ASP A 533 1.14 -1.49 7.14
C ASP A 533 2.57 -1.59 7.68
N ARG A 534 3.59 -1.37 6.83
CA ARG A 534 5.00 -1.50 7.24
C ARG A 534 5.40 -0.46 8.29
N ALA A 535 5.05 0.81 8.08
CA ALA A 535 5.37 1.89 8.99
C ALA A 535 4.70 1.72 10.36
N SER A 536 3.42 1.38 10.37
CA SER A 536 2.66 1.22 11.62
C SER A 536 3.08 -0.04 12.39
N MET A 537 3.29 -1.16 11.67
CA MET A 537 3.67 -2.41 12.32
C MET A 537 5.12 -2.44 12.81
N ALA A 538 6.00 -1.64 12.25
CA ALA A 538 7.34 -1.42 12.82
C ALA A 538 7.29 -0.86 14.25
N SER A 539 6.17 -0.24 14.63
CA SER A 539 5.91 0.30 15.97
C SER A 539 4.80 -0.45 16.73
N SER A 540 4.36 -1.62 16.25
CA SER A 540 3.26 -2.39 16.86
C SER A 540 1.95 -1.59 16.98
N LEU A 541 1.64 -0.73 16.02
CA LEU A 541 0.39 0.02 15.91
C LEU A 541 -0.49 -0.62 14.83
N GLU A 542 -1.72 -1.03 15.18
CA GLU A 542 -2.68 -1.45 14.18
C GLU A 542 -3.37 -0.26 13.54
N VAL A 543 -3.27 -0.13 12.22
CA VAL A 543 -4.02 0.88 11.47
C VAL A 543 -5.18 0.21 10.72
N ARG A 544 -6.37 0.80 10.84
CA ARG A 544 -7.61 0.38 10.19
C ARG A 544 -8.08 1.45 9.22
N VAL A 545 -8.52 1.03 8.03
CA VAL A 545 -8.89 1.91 6.92
C VAL A 545 -10.39 1.81 6.63
N PRO A 546 -11.26 2.71 7.18
CA PRO A 546 -12.71 2.61 7.00
C PRO A 546 -13.19 2.73 5.55
N PHE A 547 -12.47 3.41 4.68
CA PHE A 547 -12.80 3.49 3.26
C PHE A 547 -12.73 2.14 2.54
N LEU A 548 -11.93 1.18 3.06
CA LEU A 548 -11.79 -0.17 2.49
C LEU A 548 -12.84 -1.16 3.01
N ASP A 549 -14.05 -0.69 3.17
CA ASP A 549 -15.21 -1.54 3.45
C ASP A 549 -15.90 -1.92 2.14
N PRO A 550 -16.30 -3.20 1.95
CA PRO A 550 -16.99 -3.61 0.73
C PRO A 550 -18.25 -2.77 0.39
N LYS A 551 -18.98 -2.32 1.42
CA LYS A 551 -20.19 -1.48 1.24
C LYS A 551 -19.83 -0.06 0.82
N VAL A 552 -18.74 0.50 1.39
CA VAL A 552 -18.22 1.81 0.98
C VAL A 552 -17.73 1.76 -0.46
N PHE A 553 -16.97 0.72 -0.82
CA PHE A 553 -16.52 0.47 -2.20
C PHE A 553 -17.70 0.39 -3.17
N HIS A 554 -18.66 -0.48 -2.88
CA HIS A 554 -19.87 -0.65 -3.69
C HIS A 554 -20.65 0.66 -3.85
N THR A 555 -20.83 1.42 -2.76
CA THR A 555 -21.51 2.72 -2.78
C THR A 555 -20.76 3.73 -3.65
N ALA A 556 -19.42 3.80 -3.56
CA ALA A 556 -18.61 4.71 -4.36
C ALA A 556 -18.76 4.45 -5.87
N TRP A 557 -18.85 3.18 -6.29
CA TRP A 557 -19.02 2.80 -7.69
C TRP A 557 -20.44 2.99 -8.25
N ARG A 558 -21.43 3.25 -7.42
CA ARG A 558 -22.77 3.68 -7.82
C ARG A 558 -22.90 5.20 -8.01
N ILE A 559 -21.89 5.97 -7.61
CA ILE A 559 -21.86 7.43 -7.74
C ILE A 559 -21.36 7.78 -9.15
N PRO A 560 -22.14 8.52 -9.97
CA PRO A 560 -21.68 8.97 -11.28
C PRO A 560 -20.41 9.82 -11.21
N SER A 561 -19.53 9.69 -12.19
CA SER A 561 -18.26 10.45 -12.30
C SER A 561 -18.44 11.96 -12.13
N ALA A 562 -19.57 12.50 -12.59
CA ALA A 562 -19.90 13.93 -12.45
C ALA A 562 -20.08 14.39 -10.98
N LEU A 563 -20.36 13.48 -10.05
CA LEU A 563 -20.46 13.77 -8.61
C LEU A 563 -19.16 13.50 -7.85
N HIS A 564 -18.25 12.69 -8.40
CA HIS A 564 -16.88 12.59 -7.86
C HIS A 564 -16.09 13.87 -8.11
N LEU A 565 -16.15 14.38 -9.36
CA LEU A 565 -15.45 15.57 -9.82
C LEU A 565 -16.45 16.67 -10.22
N LYS A 566 -16.83 17.50 -9.27
CA LYS A 566 -17.80 18.57 -9.50
C LYS A 566 -17.20 19.92 -9.15
N GLU A 567 -17.57 20.97 -9.89
CA GLU A 567 -17.12 22.36 -9.67
C GLU A 567 -15.58 22.52 -9.68
N GLY A 568 -14.88 21.63 -10.41
CA GLY A 568 -13.41 21.64 -10.45
C GLY A 568 -12.73 21.06 -9.22
N GLN A 569 -13.47 20.45 -8.31
CA GLN A 569 -13.00 19.84 -7.08
C GLN A 569 -13.17 18.31 -7.13
N GLY A 570 -12.20 17.58 -6.60
CA GLY A 570 -12.31 16.15 -6.33
C GLY A 570 -13.01 15.87 -4.99
N LYS A 571 -13.45 14.61 -4.80
CA LYS A 571 -14.13 14.17 -3.56
C LYS A 571 -15.38 15.00 -3.23
N TRP A 572 -16.12 15.42 -4.24
CA TRP A 572 -17.21 16.38 -4.01
C TRP A 572 -18.23 15.83 -3.00
N VAL A 573 -18.63 14.57 -3.11
CA VAL A 573 -19.60 13.95 -2.17
C VAL A 573 -19.04 13.92 -0.75
N LEU A 574 -17.77 13.50 -0.56
CA LEU A 574 -17.13 13.49 0.77
C LEU A 574 -17.03 14.90 1.37
N ARG A 575 -16.78 15.93 0.55
CA ARG A 575 -16.76 17.32 0.99
C ARG A 575 -18.13 17.77 1.49
N GLN A 576 -19.20 17.50 0.70
CA GLN A 576 -20.55 17.86 1.10
C GLN A 576 -20.98 17.16 2.40
N LEU A 577 -20.62 15.88 2.54
CA LEU A 577 -20.85 15.14 3.78
C LEU A 577 -20.07 15.76 4.95
N LEU A 578 -18.79 16.05 4.77
CA LEU A 578 -17.96 16.64 5.83
C LEU A 578 -18.48 18.02 6.26
N TYR A 579 -19.01 18.84 5.35
CA TYR A 579 -19.55 20.17 5.69
C TYR A 579 -20.81 20.13 6.57
N ARG A 580 -21.44 18.96 6.74
CA ARG A 580 -22.50 18.77 7.75
C ARG A 580 -21.94 18.71 9.17
N HIS A 581 -20.64 18.39 9.33
CA HIS A 581 -19.97 18.18 10.61
C HIS A 581 -18.94 19.25 10.94
N VAL A 582 -18.27 19.80 9.93
CA VAL A 582 -17.16 20.75 10.09
C VAL A 582 -17.38 21.96 9.17
N PRO A 583 -17.25 23.18 9.67
CA PRO A 583 -17.35 24.38 8.84
C PRO A 583 -16.39 24.36 7.66
N ARG A 584 -16.88 24.81 6.50
CA ARG A 584 -16.15 24.82 5.24
C ARG A 584 -14.80 25.53 5.35
N GLU A 585 -14.75 26.60 6.10
CA GLU A 585 -13.57 27.47 6.30
C GLU A 585 -12.40 26.73 6.98
N LEU A 586 -12.68 25.71 7.77
CA LEU A 586 -11.65 24.87 8.42
C LEU A 586 -11.05 23.83 7.46
N ILE A 587 -11.78 23.51 6.37
CA ILE A 587 -11.41 22.40 5.44
C ILE A 587 -10.85 22.94 4.13
N GLU A 588 -11.44 24.05 3.58
CA GLU A 588 -11.07 24.57 2.25
C GLU A 588 -9.73 25.31 2.31
N ARG A 589 -8.68 24.60 1.99
CA ARG A 589 -7.30 25.10 1.89
C ARG A 589 -6.55 24.38 0.77
N PRO A 590 -5.45 24.95 0.26
CA PRO A 590 -4.54 24.20 -0.61
C PRO A 590 -4.04 22.94 0.09
N LYS A 591 -4.20 21.77 -0.55
CA LYS A 591 -3.70 20.51 -0.02
C LYS A 591 -2.17 20.59 0.07
N MET A 592 -1.61 20.41 1.26
CA MET A 592 -0.20 20.14 1.45
C MET A 592 -0.06 18.62 1.54
N GLY A 593 0.88 18.05 0.80
CA GLY A 593 1.14 16.61 0.89
C GLY A 593 1.94 16.27 2.14
N PHE A 594 1.80 15.04 2.61
CA PHE A 594 2.61 14.46 3.70
C PHE A 594 4.04 14.20 3.16
N ALA A 595 4.79 15.28 2.92
CA ALA A 595 6.06 15.27 2.21
C ALA A 595 7.21 15.79 3.10
N VAL A 596 8.42 15.35 2.78
CA VAL A 596 9.67 15.82 3.40
C VAL A 596 10.48 16.63 2.38
N PRO A 597 11.34 17.57 2.81
CA PRO A 597 12.15 18.40 1.91
C PRO A 597 13.34 17.63 1.32
N LEU A 598 13.05 16.54 0.61
CA LEU A 598 14.02 15.58 0.09
C LEU A 598 15.14 16.24 -0.73
N ASP A 599 14.76 17.20 -1.58
CA ASP A 599 15.71 17.95 -2.42
C ASP A 599 16.75 18.72 -1.58
N ALA A 600 16.31 19.35 -0.49
CA ALA A 600 17.19 20.07 0.43
C ALA A 600 18.04 19.09 1.27
N TRP A 601 17.44 17.97 1.69
CA TRP A 601 18.15 16.97 2.49
C TRP A 601 19.26 16.28 1.70
N LEU A 602 19.06 15.94 0.44
CA LEU A 602 20.08 15.34 -0.43
C LEU A 602 21.23 16.30 -0.74
N ARG A 603 21.00 17.61 -0.72
CA ARG A 603 22.07 18.61 -0.84
C ARG A 603 22.73 19.00 0.48
N GLY A 604 22.13 18.62 1.59
CA GLY A 604 22.55 18.97 2.94
C GLY A 604 22.82 17.75 3.82
N PRO A 605 21.96 17.47 4.82
CA PRO A 605 22.26 16.48 5.85
C PRO A 605 22.37 15.01 5.36
N LEU A 606 21.74 14.65 4.25
CA LEU A 606 21.85 13.31 3.64
C LEU A 606 22.94 13.22 2.58
N ARG A 607 23.72 14.28 2.35
CA ARG A 607 24.69 14.31 1.24
C ARG A 607 25.78 13.25 1.41
N GLU A 608 26.41 13.17 2.56
CA GLU A 608 27.49 12.20 2.83
C GLU A 608 26.99 10.76 2.72
N TRP A 609 25.81 10.46 3.29
CA TRP A 609 25.15 9.17 3.15
C TRP A 609 24.86 8.82 1.69
N ALA A 610 24.38 9.78 0.90
CA ALA A 610 24.12 9.58 -0.52
C ALA A 610 25.42 9.37 -1.32
N GLU A 611 26.48 10.15 -1.06
CA GLU A 611 27.76 10.01 -1.74
C GLU A 611 28.45 8.66 -1.43
N ASP A 612 28.32 8.15 -0.21
CA ASP A 612 28.78 6.81 0.15
C ASP A 612 28.07 5.71 -0.63
N LEU A 613 26.75 5.75 -0.69
CA LEU A 613 25.94 4.79 -1.47
C LEU A 613 26.16 4.92 -2.99
N LEU A 614 26.39 6.11 -3.52
CA LEU A 614 26.63 6.37 -4.94
C LEU A 614 28.10 6.24 -5.34
N SER A 615 28.96 5.73 -4.45
CA SER A 615 30.37 5.44 -4.75
C SER A 615 30.48 4.42 -5.89
N SER A 616 31.59 4.48 -6.64
CA SER A 616 31.82 3.53 -7.75
C SER A 616 31.82 2.07 -7.27
N ALA A 617 32.27 1.82 -6.05
CA ALA A 617 32.26 0.48 -5.44
C ALA A 617 30.83 -0.01 -5.21
N SER A 618 29.96 0.78 -4.55
CA SER A 618 28.57 0.41 -4.31
C SER A 618 27.76 0.24 -5.60
N LEU A 619 27.97 1.10 -6.59
CA LEU A 619 27.29 0.98 -7.88
C LEU A 619 27.74 -0.27 -8.67
N ALA A 620 28.99 -0.71 -8.51
CA ALA A 620 29.48 -1.94 -9.11
C ALA A 620 28.85 -3.21 -8.51
N GLU A 621 28.32 -3.15 -7.29
CA GLU A 621 27.58 -4.25 -6.67
C GLU A 621 26.20 -4.49 -7.32
N LEU A 622 25.68 -3.54 -8.11
CA LEU A 622 24.43 -3.68 -8.88
C LEU A 622 24.71 -3.38 -10.37
N PRO A 623 25.32 -4.34 -11.10
CA PRO A 623 25.76 -4.12 -12.48
C PRO A 623 24.62 -3.84 -13.48
N MET A 624 23.36 -4.10 -13.07
CA MET A 624 22.20 -3.72 -13.83
C MET A 624 21.91 -2.21 -13.78
N LEU A 625 22.49 -1.44 -12.85
CA LEU A 625 22.37 0.02 -12.84
C LEU A 625 23.40 0.67 -13.77
N GLU A 626 22.94 1.63 -14.56
CA GLU A 626 23.81 2.50 -15.36
C GLU A 626 24.54 3.52 -14.48
N ALA A 627 25.64 3.11 -13.86
CA ALA A 627 26.42 3.91 -12.91
C ALA A 627 26.71 5.34 -13.41
N ARG A 628 27.05 5.47 -14.70
CA ARG A 628 27.35 6.78 -15.33
C ARG A 628 26.12 7.70 -15.32
N GLN A 629 24.94 7.16 -15.61
CA GLN A 629 23.68 7.93 -15.60
C GLN A 629 23.32 8.37 -14.18
N VAL A 630 23.41 7.47 -13.22
CA VAL A 630 23.17 7.76 -11.80
C VAL A 630 24.10 8.89 -11.32
N GLN A 631 25.40 8.80 -11.60
CA GLN A 631 26.36 9.84 -11.24
C GLN A 631 26.11 11.19 -11.95
N ASN A 632 25.61 11.17 -13.18
CA ASN A 632 25.22 12.39 -13.88
C ASN A 632 24.02 13.07 -13.22
N LEU A 633 23.00 12.29 -12.83
CA LEU A 633 21.85 12.81 -12.07
C LEU A 633 22.27 13.39 -10.72
N TRP A 634 23.19 12.72 -10.01
CA TRP A 634 23.72 13.21 -8.74
C TRP A 634 24.45 14.55 -8.90
N ARG A 635 25.34 14.68 -9.90
CA ARG A 635 26.03 15.95 -10.17
C ARG A 635 25.06 17.08 -10.54
N ALA A 636 23.99 16.78 -11.31
CA ALA A 636 22.95 17.76 -11.63
C ALA A 636 22.18 18.19 -10.38
N GLN A 637 21.83 17.24 -9.51
CA GLN A 637 21.16 17.48 -8.22
C GLN A 637 21.98 18.42 -7.33
N LEU A 638 23.28 18.19 -7.17
CA LEU A 638 24.16 19.03 -6.35
C LEU A 638 24.27 20.46 -6.89
N LYS A 639 24.20 20.63 -8.22
CA LYS A 639 24.22 21.95 -8.87
C LYS A 639 22.86 22.65 -8.86
N GLY A 640 21.80 22.02 -8.32
CA GLY A 640 20.43 22.55 -8.37
C GLY A 640 19.87 22.60 -9.80
N GLN A 641 20.39 21.74 -10.69
CA GLN A 641 19.96 21.63 -12.09
C GLN A 641 18.95 20.48 -12.21
N GLY A 642 17.67 20.78 -12.35
CA GLY A 642 16.61 19.80 -12.46
C GLY A 642 16.01 19.33 -11.14
N HIS A 643 14.95 18.51 -11.23
CA HIS A 643 14.26 17.91 -10.09
C HIS A 643 14.49 16.40 -10.08
N HIS A 644 15.68 15.97 -9.64
CA HIS A 644 16.09 14.56 -9.65
C HIS A 644 15.98 13.88 -8.29
N ALA A 645 15.52 14.60 -7.27
CA ALA A 645 15.49 14.11 -5.89
C ALA A 645 14.71 12.80 -5.72
N GLN A 646 13.55 12.65 -6.35
CA GLN A 646 12.74 11.43 -6.26
C GLN A 646 13.40 10.23 -6.98
N GLN A 647 13.97 10.47 -8.17
CA GLN A 647 14.68 9.42 -8.91
C GLN A 647 15.92 8.94 -8.15
N LEU A 648 16.69 9.90 -7.64
CA LEU A 648 17.87 9.60 -6.82
C LEU A 648 17.48 8.90 -5.51
N TRP A 649 16.36 9.29 -4.91
CA TRP A 649 15.84 8.64 -3.72
C TRP A 649 15.52 7.16 -3.99
N ALA A 650 14.89 6.84 -5.11
CA ALA A 650 14.64 5.45 -5.48
C ALA A 650 15.95 4.66 -5.65
N VAL A 651 16.95 5.22 -6.30
CA VAL A 651 18.27 4.57 -6.43
C VAL A 651 18.95 4.40 -5.07
N LEU A 652 18.90 5.42 -4.20
CA LEU A 652 19.52 5.38 -2.87
C LEU A 652 18.83 4.34 -1.97
N GLN A 653 17.49 4.24 -2.00
CA GLN A 653 16.76 3.23 -1.25
C GLN A 653 17.07 1.81 -1.76
N LEU A 654 17.22 1.62 -3.07
CA LEU A 654 17.64 0.34 -3.66
C LEU A 654 19.05 -0.04 -3.19
N LEU A 655 20.02 0.87 -3.24
CA LEU A 655 21.39 0.62 -2.82
C LEU A 655 21.49 0.38 -1.30
N ALA A 656 20.75 1.13 -0.50
CA ALA A 656 20.67 0.93 0.95
C ALA A 656 20.07 -0.46 1.29
N TRP A 657 18.99 -0.84 0.59
CA TRP A 657 18.36 -2.15 0.71
C TRP A 657 19.31 -3.27 0.31
N GLN A 658 19.98 -3.16 -0.84
CA GLN A 658 20.96 -4.12 -1.33
C GLN A 658 22.11 -4.30 -0.33
N ARG A 659 22.67 -3.21 0.21
CA ARG A 659 23.73 -3.25 1.23
C ARG A 659 23.27 -3.97 2.51
N ARG A 660 22.00 -3.81 2.90
CA ARG A 660 21.44 -4.45 4.10
C ARG A 660 21.19 -5.93 3.93
N TRP A 661 20.59 -6.33 2.81
CA TRP A 661 20.09 -7.69 2.61
C TRP A 661 20.97 -8.57 1.73
N ARG A 662 21.88 -7.99 0.96
CA ARG A 662 22.87 -8.68 0.11
C ARG A 662 22.27 -9.83 -0.71
N PRO A 663 21.27 -9.56 -1.57
CA PRO A 663 20.65 -10.59 -2.39
C PRO A 663 21.66 -11.18 -3.37
N GLY A 664 21.46 -12.44 -3.76
CA GLY A 664 22.18 -13.05 -4.87
C GLY A 664 21.87 -12.29 -6.18
N LEU A 665 22.89 -12.06 -6.98
CA LEU A 665 22.73 -11.56 -8.35
C LEU A 665 22.61 -12.79 -9.27
N GLY A 666 21.49 -12.94 -9.96
CA GLY A 666 21.24 -14.05 -10.88
C GLY A 666 22.04 -13.98 -12.15
#